data_9da01a9739a32e3013ed068a79c9d265
#
_entry.id   9da01a9739a32e3013ed068a79c9d265
#
_cell.length_a   1.000
_cell.length_b   1.000
_cell.length_c   1.000
_cell.angle_alpha   90.00
_cell.angle_beta   90.00
_cell.angle_gamma   90.00
#
_symmetry.space_group_name_H-M   'P 1'
#
loop_
_entity.id
_entity.type
_entity.pdbx_description
1 polymer ?
#
loop_
_entity_poly.entity_id
_entity_poly.type
_entity_poly.pdbx_seq_one_letter_code
_entity_poly.pdbx_strand_id
1 'polypeptide(L)'
;LALLSGLASAQEKKRTGCAPPDECVKAMKVHEGLEASFWAGEPGLINPTNMDIDERGRIWCVESMNYRGSKMRPEGDRIVIMEDTKGQGKADSYKVFYQDKAIIGPLGITVLGNKVYVAQSPRMWVFTIDDSGDKAVGPPEVLFDGFTGENHDHGLHSIMFGPDGRFYFNSGNAGIDGARVKNGKGEPVVDSTGSEVGAKATKWRGGPRGGAGQHYTNGMAFRCNPDGSGFETLGYNFRNNYEVCSDSFGTAWQSDNDDDGNQGVRINYVMEGGNFGYVGYAKDSSWGRDQSAYPGQSRQEAHWHQRDPGVVPNLLMTGGGSPTGILAYEGDLPGLRGKLIHCDAGPNVVRIYTPIPAAAGYKCSSVDLVKSSDRWFRPADVCVGLQGEIYIADWTDPGVGGHATGDKDPATISGRIYRIAPPGFKFAPPKLDLGTVKGQIDALLSPNLSRRYVGYQKLAAGGAEATKALLEVFQTSTVDQHRARALWLLARGEGGPKVVKQALSDKSLDIRVAALRAARLIKMDMVEIAKELLGDPSPVIARELCLAMAYESTGKCLDVLVALGDKVQPQNSYDGVASKDWNTQEEARQERYVPKWYLEAFGIACTNREKEVLEAWTKNGKNKDPKVAEAITWRLNRVIPEPAPPPPKKG
;
A
#
# COMPACT_ATOMS: atom_id res chain seq x y z
N LEU A 1 61.96 18.18 -16.97
CA LEU A 1 61.18 17.09 -17.62
C LEU A 1 59.98 16.73 -16.75
N ALA A 2 58.87 17.41 -16.99
CA ALA A 2 57.59 17.11 -16.38
C ALA A 2 56.69 16.50 -17.45
N LEU A 3 56.30 15.25 -17.27
CA LEU A 3 55.28 14.57 -18.04
C LEU A 3 53.93 14.88 -17.38
N LEU A 4 53.18 15.77 -17.99
CA LEU A 4 51.75 15.98 -17.72
C LEU A 4 50.99 14.91 -18.51
N SER A 5 50.49 13.88 -17.80
CA SER A 5 49.50 12.94 -18.30
C SER A 5 48.12 13.60 -18.22
N GLY A 6 47.61 14.09 -19.33
CA GLY A 6 46.25 14.55 -19.47
C GLY A 6 45.26 13.38 -19.39
N LEU A 7 44.54 13.28 -18.31
CA LEU A 7 43.29 12.52 -18.24
C LEU A 7 42.22 13.35 -18.96
N ALA A 8 42.00 13.04 -20.23
CA ALA A 8 40.83 13.51 -20.95
C ALA A 8 39.60 12.83 -20.31
N SER A 9 38.81 13.58 -19.56
CA SER A 9 37.46 13.18 -19.19
C SER A 9 36.67 13.05 -20.48
N ALA A 10 36.37 11.83 -20.89
CA ALA A 10 35.36 11.60 -21.91
C ALA A 10 34.05 12.20 -21.40
N GLN A 11 33.67 13.36 -21.93
CA GLN A 11 32.32 13.84 -21.82
C GLN A 11 31.40 12.76 -22.43
N GLU A 12 30.68 12.02 -21.59
CA GLU A 12 29.59 11.18 -22.07
C GLU A 12 28.68 12.04 -22.94
N LYS A 13 28.60 11.71 -24.23
CA LYS A 13 27.65 12.33 -25.15
C LYS A 13 26.29 12.15 -24.54
N LYS A 14 25.59 13.25 -24.23
CA LYS A 14 24.24 13.25 -23.70
C LYS A 14 23.36 12.46 -24.67
N ARG A 15 22.91 11.29 -24.22
CA ARG A 15 22.11 10.36 -25.02
C ARG A 15 20.77 11.04 -25.34
N THR A 16 20.38 11.03 -26.60
CA THR A 16 19.03 11.46 -27.03
C THR A 16 18.13 10.23 -27.07
N GLY A 17 17.17 10.16 -26.16
CA GLY A 17 16.26 9.02 -26.03
C GLY A 17 16.80 7.84 -25.19
N CYS A 18 15.95 6.87 -24.90
CA CYS A 18 16.33 5.66 -24.18
C CYS A 18 17.17 4.70 -25.04
N ALA A 19 17.90 3.75 -24.41
CA ALA A 19 18.63 2.71 -25.12
C ALA A 19 17.67 1.74 -25.83
N PRO A 20 18.14 0.99 -26.84
CA PRO A 20 17.41 -0.14 -27.36
C PRO A 20 17.00 -1.12 -26.25
N PRO A 21 15.86 -1.81 -26.36
CA PRO A 21 15.36 -2.71 -25.32
C PRO A 21 16.37 -3.76 -24.85
N ASP A 22 17.13 -4.36 -25.77
CA ASP A 22 18.12 -5.39 -25.44
C ASP A 22 19.30 -4.82 -24.62
N GLU A 23 19.67 -3.57 -24.82
CA GLU A 23 20.70 -2.90 -24.04
C GLU A 23 20.18 -2.57 -22.63
N CYS A 24 18.91 -2.14 -22.52
CA CYS A 24 18.30 -1.91 -21.23
C CYS A 24 18.19 -3.20 -20.40
N VAL A 25 17.80 -4.32 -21.01
CA VAL A 25 17.77 -5.63 -20.33
C VAL A 25 19.17 -6.04 -19.87
N LYS A 26 20.20 -5.86 -20.70
CA LYS A 26 21.61 -6.13 -20.32
C LYS A 26 22.12 -5.25 -19.18
N ALA A 27 21.57 -4.04 -19.04
CA ALA A 27 21.91 -3.14 -17.94
C ALA A 27 21.28 -3.55 -16.59
N MET A 28 20.35 -4.51 -16.59
CA MET A 28 19.66 -4.98 -15.40
C MET A 28 20.43 -6.10 -14.69
N LYS A 29 20.68 -5.93 -13.41
CA LYS A 29 21.06 -7.00 -12.50
C LYS A 29 19.80 -7.55 -11.86
N VAL A 30 19.48 -8.80 -12.11
CA VAL A 30 18.26 -9.48 -11.64
C VAL A 30 18.60 -10.41 -10.48
N HIS A 31 17.65 -10.62 -9.57
CA HIS A 31 17.76 -11.54 -8.44
C HIS A 31 18.09 -12.96 -8.91
N GLU A 32 18.86 -13.69 -8.11
CA GLU A 32 19.29 -15.06 -8.42
C GLU A 32 18.10 -15.97 -8.75
N GLY A 33 18.25 -16.78 -9.79
CA GLY A 33 17.21 -17.71 -10.27
C GLY A 33 16.14 -17.08 -11.16
N LEU A 34 16.23 -15.78 -11.45
CA LEU A 34 15.30 -15.05 -12.31
C LEU A 34 16.06 -14.34 -13.45
N GLU A 35 15.34 -14.06 -14.53
CA GLU A 35 15.82 -13.26 -15.66
C GLU A 35 14.81 -12.18 -16.05
N ALA A 36 15.31 -11.08 -16.62
CA ALA A 36 14.48 -10.04 -17.21
C ALA A 36 14.38 -10.24 -18.72
N SER A 37 13.20 -9.99 -19.27
CA SER A 37 12.97 -9.92 -20.71
C SER A 37 12.12 -8.70 -21.04
N PHE A 38 12.41 -8.07 -22.19
CA PHE A 38 11.55 -7.03 -22.75
C PHE A 38 10.22 -7.63 -23.19
N TRP A 39 9.10 -7.05 -22.76
CA TRP A 39 7.78 -7.57 -23.09
C TRP A 39 6.96 -6.62 -23.96
N ALA A 40 6.96 -5.30 -23.69
CA ALA A 40 6.26 -4.29 -24.48
C ALA A 40 6.98 -2.95 -24.42
N GLY A 41 6.73 -2.07 -25.41
CA GLY A 41 7.28 -0.72 -25.39
C GLY A 41 6.81 0.16 -26.55
N GLU A 42 7.56 1.20 -26.74
CA GLU A 42 7.32 2.19 -27.81
C GLU A 42 7.28 1.56 -29.22
N PRO A 43 6.47 2.09 -30.15
CA PRO A 43 5.59 3.27 -30.01
C PRO A 43 4.22 2.94 -29.41
N GLY A 44 3.95 1.69 -29.06
CA GLY A 44 2.66 1.23 -28.59
C GLY A 44 2.35 1.64 -27.14
N LEU A 45 3.37 1.85 -26.33
CA LEU A 45 3.28 2.27 -24.94
C LEU A 45 4.22 3.44 -24.67
N ILE A 46 3.73 4.46 -23.95
CA ILE A 46 4.47 5.67 -23.60
C ILE A 46 4.15 6.07 -22.16
N ASN A 47 5.15 6.38 -21.34
CA ASN A 47 5.03 6.82 -19.94
C ASN A 47 3.94 6.10 -19.13
N PRO A 48 4.04 4.78 -18.92
CA PRO A 48 3.11 4.07 -18.07
C PRO A 48 3.28 4.48 -16.60
N THR A 49 2.20 4.88 -15.94
CA THR A 49 2.19 5.22 -14.52
C THR A 49 1.72 4.07 -13.66
N ASN A 50 0.79 3.27 -14.18
CA ASN A 50 0.24 2.11 -13.48
C ASN A 50 -0.29 1.09 -14.50
N MET A 51 -0.33 -0.17 -14.11
CA MET A 51 -0.83 -1.26 -14.95
C MET A 51 -1.61 -2.30 -14.15
N ASP A 52 -2.43 -3.07 -14.83
CA ASP A 52 -3.06 -4.27 -14.30
C ASP A 52 -3.07 -5.39 -15.35
N ILE A 53 -3.27 -6.61 -14.92
CA ILE A 53 -3.29 -7.79 -15.78
C ILE A 53 -4.64 -8.47 -15.63
N ASP A 54 -5.45 -8.46 -16.69
CA ASP A 54 -6.78 -9.03 -16.66
C ASP A 54 -6.78 -10.57 -16.54
N GLU A 55 -7.95 -11.15 -16.38
CA GLU A 55 -8.12 -12.60 -16.20
C GLU A 55 -7.70 -13.44 -17.41
N ARG A 56 -7.50 -12.79 -18.57
CA ARG A 56 -6.99 -13.42 -19.81
C ARG A 56 -5.48 -13.35 -19.93
N GLY A 57 -4.82 -12.47 -19.14
CA GLY A 57 -3.37 -12.24 -19.18
C GLY A 57 -2.96 -11.08 -20.08
N ARG A 58 -3.89 -10.24 -20.51
CA ARG A 58 -3.61 -9.01 -21.23
C ARG A 58 -3.18 -7.95 -20.23
N ILE A 59 -2.19 -7.14 -20.58
CA ILE A 59 -1.71 -6.05 -19.74
C ILE A 59 -2.41 -4.77 -20.15
N TRP A 60 -3.00 -4.11 -19.16
CA TRP A 60 -3.66 -2.83 -19.28
C TRP A 60 -2.81 -1.76 -18.63
N CYS A 61 -2.56 -0.66 -19.30
CA CYS A 61 -1.80 0.46 -18.77
C CYS A 61 -2.54 1.78 -18.92
N VAL A 62 -2.37 2.65 -17.95
CA VAL A 62 -2.65 4.08 -18.08
C VAL A 62 -1.35 4.79 -18.40
N GLU A 63 -1.41 5.63 -19.43
CA GLU A 63 -0.32 6.50 -19.86
C GLU A 63 -0.49 7.91 -19.28
N SER A 64 0.61 8.58 -18.98
CA SER A 64 0.59 9.96 -18.48
C SER A 64 1.59 10.85 -19.22
N MET A 65 1.45 10.94 -20.54
CA MET A 65 2.26 11.82 -21.36
C MET A 65 2.00 13.31 -21.04
N ASN A 66 0.83 13.60 -20.50
CA ASN A 66 0.42 14.96 -20.07
C ASN A 66 0.73 15.22 -18.58
N TYR A 67 1.60 14.42 -17.96
CA TYR A 67 1.96 14.55 -16.55
C TYR A 67 2.45 15.95 -16.17
N ARG A 68 2.03 16.43 -14.98
CA ARG A 68 2.44 17.71 -14.39
C ARG A 68 2.24 18.93 -15.30
N GLY A 69 1.11 18.97 -16.02
CA GLY A 69 0.75 20.11 -16.88
C GLY A 69 1.47 20.13 -18.21
N SER A 70 2.21 19.07 -18.56
CA SER A 70 2.61 18.83 -19.94
C SER A 70 1.38 18.80 -20.85
N LYS A 71 1.53 19.22 -22.08
CA LYS A 71 0.48 19.20 -23.12
C LYS A 71 0.97 18.46 -24.37
N MET A 72 1.79 17.43 -24.16
CA MET A 72 2.41 16.69 -25.26
C MET A 72 1.41 15.87 -26.07
N ARG A 73 0.25 15.54 -25.47
CA ARG A 73 -0.86 14.82 -26.15
C ARG A 73 -2.18 15.58 -25.95
N PRO A 74 -2.51 16.52 -26.84
CA PRO A 74 -3.73 17.36 -26.69
C PRO A 74 -5.05 16.58 -26.71
N GLU A 75 -5.05 15.35 -27.26
CA GLU A 75 -6.21 14.45 -27.31
C GLU A 75 -6.52 13.79 -25.98
N GLY A 76 -5.64 13.94 -24.98
CA GLY A 76 -5.70 13.28 -23.69
C GLY A 76 -4.80 12.03 -23.62
N ASP A 77 -4.58 11.55 -22.42
CA ASP A 77 -3.81 10.34 -22.18
C ASP A 77 -4.62 9.08 -22.52
N ARG A 78 -3.95 7.95 -22.72
CA ARG A 78 -4.58 6.72 -23.20
C ARG A 78 -4.66 5.67 -22.09
N ILE A 79 -5.69 4.83 -22.20
CA ILE A 79 -5.77 3.53 -21.57
C ILE A 79 -5.46 2.51 -22.68
N VAL A 80 -4.39 1.72 -22.54
CA VAL A 80 -3.86 0.84 -23.58
C VAL A 80 -3.95 -0.62 -23.12
N ILE A 81 -4.39 -1.50 -24.05
CA ILE A 81 -4.36 -2.96 -23.86
C ILE A 81 -3.23 -3.54 -24.70
N MET A 82 -2.43 -4.39 -24.10
CA MET A 82 -1.33 -5.08 -24.76
C MET A 82 -1.47 -6.60 -24.59
N GLU A 83 -1.17 -7.35 -25.63
CA GLU A 83 -1.33 -8.80 -25.64
C GLU A 83 -0.24 -9.50 -26.46
N ASP A 84 0.23 -10.64 -25.98
CA ASP A 84 1.08 -11.59 -26.72
C ASP A 84 0.16 -12.62 -27.39
N THR A 85 -0.37 -12.30 -28.59
CA THR A 85 -1.33 -13.17 -29.30
C THR A 85 -0.67 -14.38 -29.94
N LYS A 86 0.67 -14.35 -30.10
CA LYS A 86 1.45 -15.41 -30.76
C LYS A 86 2.19 -16.31 -29.78
N GLY A 87 2.14 -16.03 -28.47
CA GLY A 87 2.87 -16.79 -27.46
C GLY A 87 4.39 -16.69 -27.59
N GLN A 88 4.89 -15.57 -28.08
CA GLN A 88 6.32 -15.33 -28.30
C GLN A 88 7.05 -14.71 -27.10
N GLY A 89 6.31 -14.48 -26.02
CA GLY A 89 6.86 -13.91 -24.79
C GLY A 89 6.99 -12.38 -24.80
N LYS A 90 6.38 -11.71 -25.77
CA LYS A 90 6.31 -10.25 -25.90
C LYS A 90 5.00 -9.83 -26.56
N ALA A 91 4.53 -8.64 -26.25
CA ALA A 91 3.33 -8.07 -26.86
C ALA A 91 3.52 -7.89 -28.38
N ASP A 92 2.53 -8.32 -29.14
CA ASP A 92 2.44 -8.12 -30.60
C ASP A 92 1.12 -7.44 -31.00
N SER A 93 0.25 -7.16 -30.02
CA SER A 93 -1.00 -6.43 -30.19
C SER A 93 -1.07 -5.27 -29.19
N TYR A 94 -1.40 -4.07 -29.68
CA TYR A 94 -1.57 -2.84 -28.92
C TYR A 94 -2.88 -2.20 -29.32
N LYS A 95 -3.78 -1.98 -28.38
CA LYS A 95 -5.11 -1.38 -28.62
C LYS A 95 -5.35 -0.23 -27.67
N VAL A 96 -5.87 0.88 -28.17
CA VAL A 96 -6.36 1.98 -27.33
C VAL A 96 -7.78 1.61 -26.90
N PHE A 97 -7.95 1.31 -25.61
CA PHE A 97 -9.26 1.06 -25.00
C PHE A 97 -10.08 2.33 -24.89
N TYR A 98 -9.45 3.40 -24.41
CA TYR A 98 -10.09 4.70 -24.27
C TYR A 98 -9.07 5.83 -24.36
N GLN A 99 -9.48 6.93 -24.95
CA GLN A 99 -8.74 8.18 -25.00
C GLN A 99 -9.73 9.35 -25.06
N ASP A 100 -9.56 10.33 -24.20
CA ASP A 100 -10.37 11.54 -24.17
C ASP A 100 -9.59 12.66 -23.49
N LYS A 101 -9.92 13.91 -23.82
CA LYS A 101 -9.31 15.11 -23.22
C LYS A 101 -9.52 15.23 -21.72
N ALA A 102 -10.49 14.50 -21.15
CA ALA A 102 -10.72 14.44 -19.71
C ALA A 102 -9.75 13.49 -18.99
N ILE A 103 -9.04 12.62 -19.73
CA ILE A 103 -8.02 11.72 -19.15
C ILE A 103 -6.66 12.41 -19.24
N ILE A 104 -6.19 12.91 -18.09
CA ILE A 104 -4.93 13.67 -17.97
C ILE A 104 -4.19 13.21 -16.71
N GLY A 105 -3.04 12.59 -16.90
CA GLY A 105 -2.18 12.15 -15.80
C GLY A 105 -2.84 11.13 -14.87
N PRO A 106 -3.49 10.05 -15.38
CA PRO A 106 -4.02 9.00 -14.53
C PRO A 106 -2.89 8.28 -13.78
N LEU A 107 -3.15 7.88 -12.52
CA LEU A 107 -2.13 7.32 -11.63
C LEU A 107 -2.45 5.90 -11.15
N GLY A 108 -3.62 5.37 -11.48
CA GLY A 108 -3.99 4.01 -11.10
C GLY A 108 -4.99 3.37 -12.04
N ILE A 109 -4.87 2.06 -12.23
CA ILE A 109 -5.81 1.25 -13.01
C ILE A 109 -6.02 -0.10 -12.35
N THR A 110 -7.25 -0.63 -12.38
CA THR A 110 -7.51 -2.05 -12.12
C THR A 110 -8.63 -2.56 -13.03
N VAL A 111 -8.49 -3.80 -13.49
CA VAL A 111 -9.41 -4.45 -14.42
C VAL A 111 -10.07 -5.63 -13.75
N LEU A 112 -11.36 -5.54 -13.50
CA LEU A 112 -12.10 -6.51 -12.71
C LEU A 112 -13.35 -7.00 -13.46
N GLY A 113 -13.24 -8.14 -14.10
CA GLY A 113 -14.29 -8.69 -14.96
C GLY A 113 -14.58 -7.75 -16.15
N ASN A 114 -15.79 -7.21 -16.24
CA ASN A 114 -16.15 -6.30 -17.32
C ASN A 114 -16.04 -4.80 -16.96
N LYS A 115 -15.31 -4.46 -15.89
CA LYS A 115 -15.11 -3.07 -15.45
C LYS A 115 -13.64 -2.72 -15.39
N VAL A 116 -13.34 -1.47 -15.77
CA VAL A 116 -12.02 -0.84 -15.60
C VAL A 116 -12.19 0.36 -14.69
N TYR A 117 -11.45 0.36 -13.60
CA TYR A 117 -11.40 1.47 -12.66
C TYR A 117 -10.11 2.26 -12.90
N VAL A 118 -10.23 3.58 -13.02
CA VAL A 118 -9.08 4.46 -13.24
C VAL A 118 -9.06 5.56 -12.20
N ALA A 119 -7.99 5.64 -11.45
CA ALA A 119 -7.74 6.68 -10.46
C ALA A 119 -7.02 7.86 -11.10
N GLN A 120 -7.68 9.00 -11.11
CA GLN A 120 -7.15 10.26 -11.62
C GLN A 120 -7.83 11.41 -10.88
N SER A 121 -7.13 12.23 -10.12
CA SER A 121 -7.74 13.42 -9.53
C SER A 121 -8.39 14.30 -10.63
N PRO A 122 -9.60 14.80 -10.41
CA PRO A 122 -10.39 14.75 -9.18
C PRO A 122 -11.27 13.50 -9.04
N ARG A 123 -11.21 12.53 -9.97
CA ARG A 123 -12.20 11.44 -10.08
C ARG A 123 -11.59 10.06 -10.05
N MET A 124 -12.40 9.13 -9.56
CA MET A 124 -12.23 7.71 -9.83
C MET A 124 -13.26 7.30 -10.88
N TRP A 125 -12.77 7.01 -12.08
CA TRP A 125 -13.57 6.65 -13.24
C TRP A 125 -13.86 5.15 -13.27
N VAL A 126 -15.03 4.78 -13.81
CA VAL A 126 -15.43 3.39 -14.03
C VAL A 126 -15.89 3.24 -15.48
N PHE A 127 -15.17 2.43 -16.24
CA PHE A 127 -15.51 2.09 -17.61
C PHE A 127 -16.15 0.71 -17.67
N THR A 128 -17.11 0.52 -18.55
CA THR A 128 -17.63 -0.80 -18.89
C THR A 128 -16.94 -1.29 -20.16
N ILE A 129 -16.46 -2.53 -20.14
CA ILE A 129 -15.81 -3.18 -21.27
C ILE A 129 -16.91 -3.73 -22.20
N ASP A 130 -16.76 -3.58 -23.50
CA ASP A 130 -17.67 -4.13 -24.51
C ASP A 130 -17.53 -5.66 -24.66
N ASP A 131 -18.40 -6.28 -25.44
CA ASP A 131 -18.38 -7.73 -25.66
C ASP A 131 -17.12 -8.21 -26.41
N SER A 132 -16.43 -7.35 -27.17
CA SER A 132 -15.14 -7.67 -27.77
C SER A 132 -14.02 -7.73 -26.74
N GLY A 133 -14.20 -7.04 -25.62
CA GLY A 133 -13.21 -6.90 -24.55
C GLY A 133 -12.16 -5.82 -24.84
N ASP A 134 -12.35 -4.98 -25.86
CA ASP A 134 -11.31 -4.11 -26.38
C ASP A 134 -11.65 -2.62 -26.31
N LYS A 135 -12.91 -2.26 -26.03
CA LYS A 135 -13.37 -0.87 -26.03
C LYS A 135 -14.32 -0.57 -24.87
N ALA A 136 -14.39 0.70 -24.49
CA ALA A 136 -15.36 1.18 -23.52
C ALA A 136 -16.77 1.29 -24.15
N VAL A 137 -17.79 0.91 -23.39
CA VAL A 137 -19.21 1.10 -23.76
C VAL A 137 -19.66 2.44 -23.18
N GLY A 138 -19.94 3.40 -24.05
CA GLY A 138 -20.43 4.71 -23.63
C GLY A 138 -19.43 5.55 -22.83
N PRO A 139 -19.87 6.64 -22.21
CA PRO A 139 -19.04 7.45 -21.33
C PRO A 139 -18.78 6.72 -20.00
N PRO A 140 -17.63 7.00 -19.35
CA PRO A 140 -17.33 6.42 -18.04
C PRO A 140 -18.30 6.92 -16.97
N GLU A 141 -18.60 6.04 -16.03
CA GLU A 141 -19.24 6.38 -14.77
C GLU A 141 -18.22 6.98 -13.80
N VAL A 142 -18.70 7.65 -12.75
CA VAL A 142 -17.86 8.19 -11.68
C VAL A 142 -18.17 7.46 -10.39
N LEU A 143 -17.16 6.78 -9.80
CA LEU A 143 -17.31 6.18 -8.49
C LEU A 143 -17.18 7.23 -7.38
N PHE A 144 -16.14 8.07 -7.49
CA PHE A 144 -15.89 9.21 -6.60
C PHE A 144 -15.48 10.45 -7.41
N ASP A 145 -15.81 11.63 -6.89
CA ASP A 145 -15.41 12.95 -7.43
C ASP A 145 -15.02 13.87 -6.27
N GLY A 146 -14.25 14.91 -6.56
CA GLY A 146 -13.93 15.98 -5.62
C GLY A 146 -12.64 15.80 -4.83
N PHE A 147 -11.78 14.85 -5.22
CA PHE A 147 -10.37 14.87 -4.82
C PHE A 147 -9.69 16.11 -5.40
N THR A 148 -8.62 16.56 -4.76
CA THR A 148 -7.76 17.65 -5.25
C THR A 148 -6.50 17.07 -5.93
N GLY A 149 -5.53 17.91 -6.28
CA GLY A 149 -4.29 17.45 -6.90
C GLY A 149 -4.49 16.99 -8.35
N GLU A 150 -5.25 17.71 -9.15
CA GLU A 150 -5.38 17.43 -10.59
C GLU A 150 -4.02 17.44 -11.25
N ASN A 151 -3.76 16.42 -12.06
CA ASN A 151 -2.50 16.24 -12.78
C ASN A 151 -1.26 16.40 -11.89
N HIS A 152 -1.33 15.82 -10.70
CA HIS A 152 -0.29 15.89 -9.66
C HIS A 152 0.01 14.51 -9.12
N ASP A 153 1.29 14.18 -8.97
CA ASP A 153 1.77 12.91 -8.42
C ASP A 153 1.46 12.69 -6.94
N HIS A 154 0.91 13.66 -6.23
CA HIS A 154 0.34 13.53 -4.90
C HIS A 154 -1.19 13.51 -4.92
N GLY A 155 -1.78 13.17 -6.06
CA GLY A 155 -3.23 13.08 -6.26
C GLY A 155 -3.83 11.78 -5.74
N LEU A 156 -4.98 11.41 -6.34
CA LEU A 156 -5.61 10.12 -6.17
C LEU A 156 -4.79 9.05 -6.91
N HIS A 157 -4.41 8.00 -6.22
CA HIS A 157 -3.56 6.93 -6.74
C HIS A 157 -4.32 5.62 -6.94
N SER A 158 -3.56 4.52 -6.87
CA SER A 158 -3.97 3.14 -7.16
C SER A 158 -5.29 2.72 -6.54
N ILE A 159 -5.89 1.73 -7.15
CA ILE A 159 -7.04 1.01 -6.61
C ILE A 159 -6.80 -0.48 -6.80
N MET A 160 -7.10 -1.29 -5.80
CA MET A 160 -7.03 -2.74 -5.88
C MET A 160 -8.22 -3.42 -5.23
N PHE A 161 -8.50 -4.66 -5.63
CA PHE A 161 -9.48 -5.53 -4.99
C PHE A 161 -8.84 -6.30 -3.83
N GLY A 162 -9.40 -6.15 -2.64
CA GLY A 162 -8.93 -6.84 -1.45
C GLY A 162 -9.55 -8.22 -1.23
N PRO A 163 -8.95 -9.05 -0.37
CA PRO A 163 -9.42 -10.41 -0.10
C PRO A 163 -10.78 -10.45 0.61
N ASP A 164 -11.13 -9.38 1.28
CA ASP A 164 -12.41 -9.16 1.97
C ASP A 164 -13.54 -8.70 1.03
N GLY A 165 -13.30 -8.66 -0.28
CA GLY A 165 -14.29 -8.26 -1.28
C GLY A 165 -14.49 -6.75 -1.37
N ARG A 166 -13.58 -5.94 -0.82
CA ARG A 166 -13.61 -4.48 -0.84
C ARG A 166 -12.49 -3.90 -1.68
N PHE A 167 -12.62 -2.64 -2.07
CA PHE A 167 -11.57 -1.89 -2.74
C PHE A 167 -10.67 -1.20 -1.72
N TYR A 168 -9.36 -1.19 -2.01
CA TYR A 168 -8.34 -0.45 -1.31
C TYR A 168 -7.71 0.54 -2.27
N PHE A 169 -7.52 1.78 -1.83
CA PHE A 169 -6.91 2.82 -2.62
C PHE A 169 -6.35 3.91 -1.72
N ASN A 170 -5.63 4.85 -2.28
CA ASN A 170 -5.00 5.91 -1.50
C ASN A 170 -4.94 7.23 -2.26
N SER A 171 -4.58 8.27 -1.53
CA SER A 171 -4.34 9.60 -2.06
C SER A 171 -3.17 10.24 -1.32
N GLY A 172 -2.28 10.88 -2.04
CA GLY A 172 -1.26 11.73 -1.46
C GLY A 172 -1.85 13.01 -0.87
N ASN A 173 -1.03 13.79 -0.19
CA ASN A 173 -1.45 14.98 0.55
C ASN A 173 -2.11 16.04 -0.35
N ALA A 174 -1.64 16.24 -1.59
CA ALA A 174 -2.26 17.18 -2.51
C ALA A 174 -3.64 16.72 -3.00
N GLY A 175 -3.89 15.40 -3.07
CA GLY A 175 -5.16 14.85 -3.52
C GLY A 175 -6.29 14.96 -2.49
N ILE A 176 -5.95 15.22 -1.24
CA ILE A 176 -6.93 15.29 -0.15
C ILE A 176 -7.01 16.68 0.51
N ASP A 177 -5.97 17.50 0.40
CA ASP A 177 -5.97 18.85 0.99
C ASP A 177 -6.99 19.74 0.29
N GLY A 178 -8.01 20.13 1.04
CA GLY A 178 -9.14 20.92 0.55
C GLY A 178 -10.14 20.16 -0.33
N ALA A 179 -10.00 18.83 -0.48
CA ALA A 179 -10.94 17.97 -1.17
C ALA A 179 -12.34 18.03 -0.52
N ARG A 180 -13.34 17.65 -1.32
CA ARG A 180 -14.73 17.39 -0.88
C ARG A 180 -15.22 16.20 -1.65
N VAL A 181 -14.87 15.03 -1.16
CA VAL A 181 -15.14 13.79 -1.87
C VAL A 181 -16.63 13.48 -1.85
N LYS A 182 -17.17 13.17 -3.03
CA LYS A 182 -18.54 12.78 -3.27
C LYS A 182 -18.59 11.44 -3.95
N ASN A 183 -19.66 10.70 -3.71
CA ASN A 183 -19.97 9.47 -4.46
C ASN A 183 -20.51 9.81 -5.86
N GLY A 184 -20.71 8.79 -6.69
CA GLY A 184 -21.25 8.95 -8.06
C GLY A 184 -22.64 9.59 -8.16
N LYS A 185 -23.36 9.71 -7.03
CA LYS A 185 -24.65 10.43 -6.95
C LYS A 185 -24.49 11.89 -6.54
N GLY A 186 -23.27 12.37 -6.30
CA GLY A 186 -22.98 13.73 -5.85
C GLY A 186 -23.16 13.97 -4.35
N GLU A 187 -23.37 12.91 -3.56
CA GLU A 187 -23.52 13.00 -2.10
C GLU A 187 -22.14 12.99 -1.42
N PRO A 188 -21.93 13.76 -0.33
CA PRO A 188 -20.70 13.73 0.42
C PRO A 188 -20.36 12.30 0.91
N VAL A 189 -19.10 11.89 0.74
CA VAL A 189 -18.62 10.62 1.29
C VAL A 189 -18.28 10.83 2.75
N VAL A 190 -18.93 10.04 3.61
CA VAL A 190 -18.70 10.00 5.06
C VAL A 190 -18.09 8.65 5.42
N ASP A 191 -16.99 8.68 6.16
CA ASP A 191 -16.32 7.45 6.59
C ASP A 191 -16.97 6.81 7.83
N SER A 192 -16.48 5.65 8.23
CA SER A 192 -16.98 4.89 9.37
C SER A 192 -16.88 5.63 10.73
N THR A 193 -16.15 6.74 10.82
CA THR A 193 -16.06 7.60 12.01
C THR A 193 -17.06 8.74 12.00
N GLY A 194 -17.82 8.90 10.92
CA GLY A 194 -18.73 10.03 10.69
C GLY A 194 -18.04 11.27 10.14
N SER A 195 -16.77 11.17 9.71
CA SER A 195 -16.04 12.29 9.10
C SER A 195 -16.33 12.38 7.61
N GLU A 196 -16.59 13.60 7.10
CA GLU A 196 -16.59 13.86 5.67
C GLU A 196 -15.17 13.75 5.12
N VAL A 197 -14.99 12.94 4.08
CA VAL A 197 -13.67 12.73 3.46
C VAL A 197 -13.24 13.99 2.71
N GLY A 198 -12.08 14.53 3.10
CA GLY A 198 -11.51 15.73 2.51
C GLY A 198 -12.17 17.05 2.93
N ALA A 199 -13.12 17.04 3.87
CA ALA A 199 -13.57 18.29 4.46
C ALA A 199 -12.35 19.04 5.03
N LYS A 200 -12.25 20.34 4.75
CA LYS A 200 -11.12 21.14 5.27
C LYS A 200 -10.89 20.79 6.73
N ALA A 201 -9.77 20.18 7.01
CA ALA A 201 -9.30 20.01 8.36
C ALA A 201 -9.28 21.40 8.99
N THR A 202 -10.37 21.74 9.70
CA THR A 202 -10.34 22.92 10.54
C THR A 202 -9.19 22.71 11.49
N LYS A 203 -8.07 23.41 11.24
CA LYS A 203 -6.86 23.40 12.03
C LYS A 203 -6.72 22.13 12.87
N TRP A 204 -6.08 21.10 12.32
CA TRP A 204 -5.82 19.88 13.05
C TRP A 204 -5.30 20.23 14.45
N ARG A 205 -6.00 19.86 15.48
CA ARG A 205 -5.61 20.01 16.87
C ARG A 205 -5.54 18.62 17.46
N GLY A 206 -4.64 17.78 16.95
CA GLY A 206 -4.29 16.52 17.60
C GLY A 206 -5.41 15.79 18.35
N GLY A 207 -6.62 15.96 17.88
CA GLY A 207 -7.79 15.44 18.54
C GLY A 207 -7.98 13.98 18.24
N PRO A 208 -8.36 13.20 19.24
CA PRO A 208 -8.72 11.82 19.07
C PRO A 208 -9.96 11.66 18.16
N ARG A 209 -10.20 10.47 17.66
CA ARG A 209 -11.47 10.09 17.09
C ARG A 209 -12.57 10.46 18.07
N GLY A 210 -13.50 11.35 17.78
CA GLY A 210 -14.49 11.66 18.68
C GLY A 210 -15.56 12.59 18.31
N GLY A 211 -16.64 12.39 18.83
CA GLY A 211 -17.87 13.16 18.71
C GLY A 211 -18.04 13.63 17.29
N ALA A 212 -18.84 13.99 16.60
CA ALA A 212 -19.05 14.49 15.24
C ALA A 212 -17.87 14.34 14.24
N GLY A 213 -17.14 13.20 14.28
CA GLY A 213 -16.11 12.85 13.29
C GLY A 213 -14.68 13.27 13.63
N GLN A 214 -13.71 12.57 13.03
CA GLN A 214 -12.28 12.87 13.10
C GLN A 214 -11.86 13.60 11.84
N HIS A 215 -11.16 14.71 12.00
CA HIS A 215 -10.52 15.38 10.88
C HIS A 215 -9.19 14.70 10.57
N TYR A 216 -9.16 13.92 9.51
CA TYR A 216 -7.93 13.38 8.95
C TYR A 216 -7.21 14.46 8.14
N THR A 217 -5.89 14.32 8.01
CA THR A 217 -5.05 15.28 7.29
C THR A 217 -4.03 14.56 6.44
N ASN A 218 -3.55 15.24 5.41
CA ASN A 218 -2.50 14.78 4.48
C ASN A 218 -2.85 13.49 3.75
N GLY A 219 -1.86 12.77 3.23
CA GLY A 219 -2.09 11.53 2.50
C GLY A 219 -2.85 10.50 3.33
N MET A 220 -3.72 9.73 2.68
CA MET A 220 -4.61 8.77 3.32
C MET A 220 -4.67 7.45 2.55
N ALA A 221 -4.90 6.37 3.28
CA ALA A 221 -5.29 5.08 2.72
C ALA A 221 -6.76 4.80 3.05
N PHE A 222 -7.49 4.26 2.07
CA PHE A 222 -8.93 4.05 2.13
C PHE A 222 -9.33 2.62 1.81
N ARG A 223 -10.53 2.27 2.24
CA ARG A 223 -11.21 1.03 1.91
C ARG A 223 -12.71 1.28 1.75
N CYS A 224 -13.35 0.67 0.73
CA CYS A 224 -14.80 0.76 0.54
C CYS A 224 -15.35 -0.48 -0.16
N ASN A 225 -16.68 -0.63 -0.19
CA ASN A 225 -17.32 -1.61 -1.04
C ASN A 225 -17.16 -1.23 -2.53
N PRO A 226 -17.32 -2.18 -3.48
CA PRO A 226 -17.20 -1.89 -4.91
C PRO A 226 -18.16 -0.83 -5.45
N ASP A 227 -19.26 -0.58 -4.76
CA ASP A 227 -20.23 0.50 -5.08
C ASP A 227 -19.91 1.84 -4.41
N GLY A 228 -18.77 1.94 -3.72
CA GLY A 228 -18.33 3.12 -2.97
C GLY A 228 -18.95 3.27 -1.57
N SER A 229 -19.88 2.41 -1.19
CA SER A 229 -20.47 2.41 0.16
C SER A 229 -19.50 1.84 1.22
N GLY A 230 -19.83 2.02 2.50
CA GLY A 230 -19.01 1.48 3.59
C GLY A 230 -17.58 2.02 3.59
N PHE A 231 -17.42 3.30 3.30
CA PHE A 231 -16.13 3.96 3.19
C PHE A 231 -15.41 4.02 4.55
N GLU A 232 -14.13 3.68 4.56
CA GLU A 232 -13.28 3.70 5.75
C GLU A 232 -11.94 4.37 5.44
N THR A 233 -11.47 5.22 6.34
CA THR A 233 -10.10 5.74 6.34
C THR A 233 -9.22 4.80 7.16
N LEU A 234 -8.33 4.05 6.52
CA LEU A 234 -7.47 3.06 7.16
C LEU A 234 -6.29 3.68 7.89
N GLY A 235 -5.71 4.73 7.31
CA GLY A 235 -4.58 5.45 7.88
C GLY A 235 -4.48 6.84 7.28
N TYR A 236 -3.81 7.74 7.99
CA TYR A 236 -3.74 9.14 7.60
C TYR A 236 -2.40 9.77 7.97
N ASN A 237 -2.21 11.01 7.49
CA ASN A 237 -1.00 11.80 7.73
C ASN A 237 0.25 11.17 7.08
N PHE A 238 0.06 10.62 5.87
CA PHE A 238 1.12 10.32 4.93
C PHE A 238 1.46 11.58 4.10
N ARG A 239 2.58 11.57 3.40
CA ARG A 239 2.90 12.65 2.46
C ARG A 239 2.45 12.31 1.04
N ASN A 240 3.15 11.42 0.38
CA ASN A 240 2.83 10.95 -0.96
C ASN A 240 2.93 9.43 -1.01
N ASN A 241 1.93 8.80 -0.44
CA ASN A 241 1.71 7.38 -0.47
C ASN A 241 1.17 6.99 -1.84
N TYR A 242 2.04 6.44 -2.71
CA TYR A 242 1.72 6.25 -4.12
C TYR A 242 0.81 5.04 -4.37
N GLU A 243 1.09 3.89 -3.79
CA GLU A 243 0.26 2.71 -3.95
C GLU A 243 0.04 1.99 -2.62
N VAL A 244 -1.14 1.37 -2.50
CA VAL A 244 -1.51 0.49 -1.39
C VAL A 244 -1.81 -0.90 -1.93
N CYS A 245 -1.28 -1.93 -1.27
CA CYS A 245 -1.65 -3.32 -1.54
C CYS A 245 -2.15 -4.02 -0.28
N SER A 246 -2.89 -5.11 -0.46
CA SER A 246 -3.35 -5.99 0.62
C SER A 246 -2.98 -7.43 0.31
N ASP A 247 -2.48 -8.16 1.31
CA ASP A 247 -2.29 -9.59 1.22
C ASP A 247 -3.59 -10.38 1.44
N SER A 248 -3.55 -11.70 1.25
CA SER A 248 -4.73 -12.56 1.43
C SER A 248 -5.25 -12.61 2.88
N PHE A 249 -4.49 -12.14 3.86
CA PHE A 249 -4.92 -12.05 5.25
C PHE A 249 -5.60 -10.70 5.58
N GLY A 250 -5.66 -9.79 4.61
CA GLY A 250 -6.21 -8.44 4.75
C GLY A 250 -5.24 -7.45 5.39
N THR A 251 -3.93 -7.74 5.41
CA THR A 251 -2.92 -6.80 5.87
C THR A 251 -2.57 -5.85 4.74
N ALA A 252 -2.73 -4.54 4.99
CA ALA A 252 -2.43 -3.52 4.01
C ALA A 252 -1.02 -2.96 4.18
N TRP A 253 -0.35 -2.72 3.05
CA TRP A 253 1.00 -2.20 2.94
C TRP A 253 1.03 -1.07 1.93
N GLN A 254 1.88 -0.06 2.14
CA GLN A 254 2.09 0.99 1.15
C GLN A 254 3.45 1.66 1.29
N SER A 255 3.90 2.27 0.18
CA SER A 255 5.06 3.16 0.16
C SER A 255 4.65 4.59 0.53
N ASP A 256 5.62 5.42 0.91
CA ASP A 256 5.41 6.85 1.14
C ASP A 256 6.69 7.63 0.84
N ASN A 257 6.56 8.66 0.03
CA ASN A 257 7.66 9.52 -0.38
C ASN A 257 7.89 10.63 0.65
N ASP A 258 9.16 10.93 0.90
CA ASP A 258 9.58 12.02 1.79
C ASP A 258 9.61 13.38 1.08
N ASP A 259 9.91 14.43 1.82
CA ASP A 259 10.30 15.72 1.26
C ASP A 259 11.69 15.63 0.64
N ASP A 260 11.88 16.27 -0.50
CA ASP A 260 13.11 16.20 -1.28
C ASP A 260 14.35 16.48 -0.43
N GLY A 261 15.29 15.53 -0.45
CA GLY A 261 16.55 15.61 0.27
C GLY A 261 16.54 15.14 1.72
N ASN A 262 15.40 14.72 2.28
CA ASN A 262 15.35 14.13 3.62
C ASN A 262 15.86 12.69 3.68
N GLN A 263 15.85 11.97 2.54
CA GLN A 263 16.28 10.57 2.44
C GLN A 263 15.51 9.63 3.38
N GLY A 264 14.22 9.89 3.56
CA GLY A 264 13.34 9.18 4.49
C GLY A 264 12.23 8.40 3.82
N VAL A 265 12.34 8.08 2.52
CA VAL A 265 11.38 7.22 1.82
C VAL A 265 11.14 5.95 2.63
N ARG A 266 9.88 5.56 2.80
CA ARG A 266 9.50 4.47 3.69
C ARG A 266 8.48 3.51 3.10
N ILE A 267 8.49 2.29 3.62
CA ILE A 267 7.43 1.31 3.48
C ILE A 267 6.70 1.20 4.82
N ASN A 268 5.38 1.08 4.78
CA ASN A 268 4.52 1.05 5.94
C ASN A 268 3.62 -0.19 5.96
N TYR A 269 3.46 -0.78 7.14
CA TYR A 269 2.27 -1.54 7.48
C TYR A 269 1.16 -0.53 7.81
N VAL A 270 0.06 -0.56 7.07
CA VAL A 270 -1.07 0.34 7.31
C VAL A 270 -1.89 -0.18 8.50
N MET A 271 -1.52 0.23 9.70
CA MET A 271 -2.28 -0.06 10.92
C MET A 271 -3.58 0.73 10.90
N GLU A 272 -4.72 0.04 10.95
CA GLU A 272 -6.05 0.66 10.86
C GLU A 272 -6.24 1.76 11.91
N GLY A 273 -6.62 2.95 11.47
CA GLY A 273 -6.80 4.13 12.31
C GLY A 273 -5.50 4.83 12.71
N GLY A 274 -4.36 4.43 12.16
CA GLY A 274 -3.04 4.96 12.47
C GLY A 274 -2.76 6.34 11.90
N ASN A 275 -2.01 7.14 12.66
CA ASN A 275 -1.37 8.38 12.23
C ASN A 275 0.07 8.05 11.81
N PHE A 276 0.48 8.45 10.59
CA PHE A 276 1.79 8.13 10.05
C PHE A 276 2.79 9.30 10.09
N GLY A 277 2.43 10.40 10.73
CA GLY A 277 3.37 11.40 11.24
C GLY A 277 4.05 12.30 10.22
N TYR A 278 3.48 12.53 9.03
CA TYR A 278 4.05 13.51 8.10
C TYR A 278 4.02 14.94 8.68
N VAL A 279 2.95 15.32 9.34
CA VAL A 279 2.83 16.59 10.04
C VAL A 279 2.71 16.33 11.53
N GLY A 280 3.53 16.99 12.33
CA GLY A 280 3.53 16.89 13.78
C GLY A 280 2.38 17.65 14.45
N TYR A 281 2.29 17.49 15.75
CA TYR A 281 1.26 18.15 16.56
C TYR A 281 1.41 19.69 16.60
N ALA A 282 2.62 20.20 16.40
CA ALA A 282 2.89 21.64 16.31
C ALA A 282 2.56 22.25 14.93
N LYS A 283 2.04 21.47 13.98
CA LYS A 283 1.74 21.84 12.59
C LYS A 283 2.95 22.17 11.73
N ASP A 284 4.08 21.70 12.10
CA ASP A 284 5.29 21.80 11.33
C ASP A 284 5.38 20.59 10.39
N SER A 285 5.10 20.82 9.12
CA SER A 285 5.64 19.94 8.10
C SER A 285 7.15 20.14 8.07
N SER A 286 7.89 19.07 7.97
CA SER A 286 9.36 19.11 8.00
C SER A 286 9.99 19.66 6.72
N TRP A 287 9.21 20.25 5.82
CA TRP A 287 9.74 20.83 4.59
C TRP A 287 10.89 21.81 4.89
N GLY A 288 12.12 21.35 4.63
CA GLY A 288 13.32 22.14 4.83
C GLY A 288 13.70 22.45 6.29
N ARG A 289 13.12 21.79 7.29
CA ARG A 289 13.44 21.99 8.70
C ARG A 289 13.85 20.69 9.37
N ASP A 290 15.09 20.61 9.80
CA ASP A 290 15.62 19.57 10.70
C ASP A 290 15.11 19.80 12.12
N GLN A 291 13.81 19.70 12.34
CA GLN A 291 13.25 19.87 13.69
C GLN A 291 13.19 18.54 14.42
N SER A 292 14.32 18.14 14.99
CA SER A 292 14.34 17.09 15.99
C SER A 292 13.85 17.65 17.31
N ALA A 293 12.67 17.22 17.76
CA ALA A 293 12.18 17.53 19.10
C ALA A 293 12.90 16.69 20.18
N TYR A 294 13.65 15.67 19.77
CA TYR A 294 14.29 14.71 20.67
C TYR A 294 15.80 14.64 20.43
N PRO A 295 16.62 14.68 21.50
CA PRO A 295 18.07 14.53 21.39
C PRO A 295 18.44 13.22 20.65
N GLY A 296 19.40 13.32 19.73
CA GLY A 296 19.91 12.15 18.97
C GLY A 296 18.93 11.54 17.97
N GLN A 297 17.82 12.18 17.67
CA GLN A 297 16.91 11.76 16.62
C GLN A 297 17.55 11.98 15.24
N SER A 298 17.47 10.98 14.35
CA SER A 298 17.88 11.16 12.96
C SER A 298 16.94 12.11 12.22
N ARG A 299 17.44 12.73 11.14
CA ARG A 299 16.63 13.58 10.27
C ARG A 299 15.40 12.84 9.73
N GLN A 300 15.57 11.58 9.33
CA GLN A 300 14.50 10.74 8.80
C GLN A 300 13.45 10.42 9.85
N GLU A 301 13.86 10.10 11.08
CA GLU A 301 12.92 9.89 12.19
C GLU A 301 12.17 11.19 12.55
N ALA A 302 12.86 12.34 12.53
CA ALA A 302 12.27 13.64 12.79
C ALA A 302 11.24 14.03 11.72
N HIS A 303 11.57 13.78 10.44
CA HIS A 303 10.69 14.02 9.30
C HIS A 303 9.32 13.32 9.46
N TRP A 304 9.33 12.09 9.96
CA TRP A 304 8.13 11.29 10.17
C TRP A 304 7.60 11.33 11.61
N HIS A 305 8.10 12.22 12.45
CA HIS A 305 7.69 12.36 13.86
C HIS A 305 7.66 11.01 14.60
N GLN A 306 8.61 10.12 14.31
CA GLN A 306 8.56 8.72 14.76
C GLN A 306 8.60 8.56 16.27
N ARG A 307 9.14 9.55 17.01
CA ARG A 307 9.18 9.51 18.48
C ARG A 307 7.96 10.16 19.14
N ASP A 308 7.06 10.77 18.36
CA ASP A 308 5.86 11.39 18.91
C ASP A 308 4.83 10.33 19.36
N PRO A 309 4.08 10.60 20.44
CA PRO A 309 2.97 9.75 20.85
C PRO A 309 1.86 9.79 19.80
N GLY A 310 1.32 8.63 19.45
CA GLY A 310 0.26 8.51 18.45
C GLY A 310 0.75 8.33 17.01
N VAL A 311 2.05 8.34 16.77
CA VAL A 311 2.62 8.07 15.43
C VAL A 311 3.01 6.60 15.32
N VAL A 312 2.44 5.91 14.33
CA VAL A 312 2.74 4.50 14.02
C VAL A 312 4.16 4.38 13.49
N PRO A 313 4.96 3.39 13.92
CA PRO A 313 6.30 3.19 13.40
C PRO A 313 6.33 2.90 11.89
N ASN A 314 7.39 3.32 11.20
CA ASN A 314 7.66 2.89 9.84
C ASN A 314 8.11 1.42 9.83
N LEU A 315 7.69 0.65 8.82
CA LEU A 315 8.18 -0.72 8.63
C LEU A 315 9.68 -0.69 8.30
N LEU A 316 10.04 0.01 7.24
CA LEU A 316 11.43 0.18 6.80
C LEU A 316 11.61 1.51 6.09
N MET A 317 12.72 2.21 6.35
CA MET A 317 13.15 3.37 5.58
C MET A 317 14.19 2.95 4.55
N THR A 318 14.00 3.34 3.30
CA THR A 318 14.87 2.94 2.18
C THR A 318 15.92 3.97 1.82
N GLY A 319 15.88 5.14 2.41
CA GLY A 319 16.75 6.27 2.08
C GLY A 319 16.11 7.22 1.06
N GLY A 320 16.92 7.76 0.14
CA GLY A 320 16.41 8.60 -0.94
C GLY A 320 15.76 7.76 -2.03
N GLY A 321 14.70 8.30 -2.65
CA GLY A 321 14.02 7.57 -3.70
C GLY A 321 12.88 8.34 -4.34
N SER A 322 12.11 7.63 -5.15
CA SER A 322 10.82 8.02 -5.70
C SER A 322 9.98 6.75 -5.71
N PRO A 323 9.38 6.40 -4.57
CA PRO A 323 8.61 5.16 -4.42
C PRO A 323 7.35 5.22 -5.27
N THR A 324 7.02 4.08 -5.88
CA THR A 324 5.88 3.94 -6.78
C THR A 324 5.08 2.68 -6.47
N GLY A 325 4.85 1.79 -7.44
CA GLY A 325 4.03 0.60 -7.30
C GLY A 325 4.52 -0.39 -6.24
N ILE A 326 3.59 -1.01 -5.51
CA ILE A 326 3.85 -2.03 -4.51
C ILE A 326 2.83 -3.15 -4.58
N LEU A 327 3.28 -4.39 -4.42
CA LEU A 327 2.38 -5.55 -4.29
C LEU A 327 2.82 -6.52 -3.18
N ALA A 328 1.85 -7.26 -2.65
CA ALA A 328 2.11 -8.45 -1.83
C ALA A 328 2.19 -9.66 -2.76
N TYR A 329 3.36 -10.25 -2.90
CA TYR A 329 3.57 -11.38 -3.80
C TYR A 329 3.05 -12.68 -3.20
N GLU A 330 2.13 -13.33 -3.90
CA GLU A 330 1.50 -14.58 -3.45
C GLU A 330 1.50 -15.66 -4.53
N GLY A 331 2.41 -15.54 -5.52
CA GLY A 331 2.69 -16.56 -6.52
C GLY A 331 3.71 -17.60 -6.06
N ASP A 332 4.15 -18.44 -7.00
CA ASP A 332 4.99 -19.61 -6.73
C ASP A 332 6.48 -19.43 -7.10
N LEU A 333 6.92 -18.21 -7.43
CA LEU A 333 8.35 -17.99 -7.62
C LEU A 333 9.11 -18.31 -6.32
N PRO A 334 10.20 -19.09 -6.41
CA PRO A 334 10.91 -19.59 -5.25
C PRO A 334 11.32 -18.48 -4.28
N GLY A 335 10.96 -18.64 -3.02
CA GLY A 335 11.36 -17.72 -1.95
C GLY A 335 10.67 -16.36 -1.94
N LEU A 336 9.69 -16.08 -2.83
CA LEU A 336 9.02 -14.78 -2.91
C LEU A 336 7.63 -14.73 -2.25
N ARG A 337 6.94 -15.85 -2.09
CA ARG A 337 5.60 -15.87 -1.48
C ARG A 337 5.60 -15.22 -0.09
N GLY A 338 4.64 -14.32 0.15
CA GLY A 338 4.51 -13.57 1.40
C GLY A 338 5.45 -12.37 1.54
N LYS A 339 6.22 -12.04 0.48
CA LYS A 339 7.06 -10.86 0.44
C LYS A 339 6.38 -9.72 -0.30
N LEU A 340 6.84 -8.50 -0.05
CA LEU A 340 6.39 -7.34 -0.80
C LEU A 340 7.38 -7.08 -1.94
N ILE A 341 6.88 -6.66 -3.08
CA ILE A 341 7.70 -6.18 -4.20
C ILE A 341 7.32 -4.74 -4.46
N HIS A 342 8.32 -3.87 -4.57
CA HIS A 342 8.10 -2.43 -4.65
C HIS A 342 9.06 -1.78 -5.62
N CYS A 343 8.52 -0.91 -6.45
CA CYS A 343 9.24 -0.09 -7.40
C CYS A 343 9.75 1.21 -6.75
N ASP A 344 11.01 1.56 -7.01
CA ASP A 344 11.61 2.81 -6.59
C ASP A 344 12.34 3.44 -7.77
N ALA A 345 11.69 4.39 -8.42
CA ALA A 345 12.15 5.00 -9.66
C ALA A 345 13.41 5.84 -9.48
N GLY A 346 13.61 6.45 -8.31
CA GLY A 346 14.78 7.29 -8.03
C GLY A 346 16.11 6.55 -8.19
N PRO A 347 16.34 5.48 -7.45
CA PRO A 347 17.56 4.68 -7.51
C PRO A 347 17.57 3.60 -8.60
N ASN A 348 16.62 3.61 -9.55
CA ASN A 348 16.54 2.64 -10.67
C ASN A 348 16.44 1.19 -10.20
N VAL A 349 15.55 0.91 -9.22
CA VAL A 349 15.49 -0.39 -8.56
C VAL A 349 14.05 -0.85 -8.28
N VAL A 350 13.84 -2.15 -8.37
CA VAL A 350 12.68 -2.84 -7.79
C VAL A 350 13.21 -3.74 -6.67
N ARG A 351 12.62 -3.65 -5.48
CA ARG A 351 13.09 -4.37 -4.29
C ARG A 351 12.09 -5.41 -3.82
N ILE A 352 12.61 -6.45 -3.20
CA ILE A 352 11.88 -7.44 -2.42
C ILE A 352 12.04 -7.05 -0.95
N TYR A 353 10.92 -6.91 -0.25
CA TYR A 353 10.88 -6.68 1.18
C TYR A 353 10.36 -7.92 1.89
N THR A 354 10.98 -8.27 2.99
CA THR A 354 10.61 -9.42 3.81
C THR A 354 10.15 -8.94 5.18
N PRO A 355 8.83 -8.67 5.36
CA PRO A 355 8.29 -8.38 6.69
C PRO A 355 8.36 -9.64 7.55
N ILE A 356 8.89 -9.49 8.77
CA ILE A 356 9.00 -10.56 9.75
C ILE A 356 8.27 -10.11 11.01
N PRO A 357 7.29 -10.86 11.54
CA PRO A 357 6.62 -10.52 12.78
C PRO A 357 7.62 -10.29 13.91
N ALA A 358 7.51 -9.16 14.60
CA ALA A 358 8.32 -8.78 15.74
C ALA A 358 7.43 -8.18 16.83
N ALA A 359 7.19 -8.93 17.90
CA ALA A 359 6.17 -8.61 18.90
C ALA A 359 4.80 -8.31 18.21
N ALA A 360 4.22 -7.15 18.46
CA ALA A 360 2.94 -6.74 17.84
C ALA A 360 3.10 -6.05 16.48
N GLY A 361 4.31 -5.86 15.99
CA GLY A 361 4.62 -5.23 14.71
C GLY A 361 5.47 -6.11 13.82
N TYR A 362 6.35 -5.45 13.09
CA TYR A 362 7.22 -6.10 12.12
C TYR A 362 8.63 -5.50 12.15
N LYS A 363 9.61 -6.33 11.83
CA LYS A 363 10.90 -5.94 11.27
C LYS A 363 10.91 -6.26 9.79
N CYS A 364 11.77 -5.63 9.03
CA CYS A 364 11.84 -5.83 7.60
C CYS A 364 13.27 -5.74 7.08
N SER A 365 13.62 -6.63 6.18
CA SER A 365 14.83 -6.54 5.37
C SER A 365 14.46 -6.37 3.90
N SER A 366 15.39 -5.86 3.09
CA SER A 366 15.18 -5.73 1.65
C SER A 366 16.38 -6.20 0.86
N VAL A 367 16.11 -6.72 -0.35
CA VAL A 367 17.11 -7.06 -1.36
C VAL A 367 16.61 -6.60 -2.72
N ASP A 368 17.51 -6.40 -3.67
CA ASP A 368 17.11 -5.98 -5.02
C ASP A 368 16.50 -7.18 -5.80
N LEU A 369 15.31 -6.99 -6.37
CA LEU A 369 14.74 -7.88 -7.40
C LEU A 369 15.36 -7.57 -8.75
N VAL A 370 15.37 -6.29 -9.13
CA VAL A 370 15.99 -5.77 -10.33
C VAL A 370 16.63 -4.43 -9.98
N LYS A 371 17.89 -4.25 -10.38
CA LYS A 371 18.58 -2.97 -10.33
C LYS A 371 19.22 -2.67 -11.66
N SER A 372 18.93 -1.52 -12.26
CA SER A 372 19.50 -1.13 -13.53
C SER A 372 20.65 -0.14 -13.36
N SER A 373 21.68 -0.30 -14.17
CA SER A 373 22.72 0.71 -14.38
C SER A 373 22.30 1.77 -15.43
N ASP A 374 21.23 1.52 -16.18
CA ASP A 374 20.63 2.51 -17.07
C ASP A 374 19.81 3.51 -16.26
N ARG A 375 20.20 4.77 -16.31
CA ARG A 375 19.53 5.86 -15.59
C ARG A 375 18.14 6.23 -16.14
N TRP A 376 17.77 5.69 -17.31
CA TRP A 376 16.45 5.85 -17.90
C TRP A 376 15.43 4.85 -17.35
N PHE A 377 15.87 3.77 -16.70
CA PHE A 377 14.98 2.82 -16.05
C PHE A 377 14.30 3.48 -14.84
N ARG A 378 12.99 3.69 -14.94
CA ARG A 378 12.15 4.32 -13.92
C ARG A 378 10.97 3.43 -13.59
N PRO A 379 11.16 2.37 -12.80
CA PRO A 379 10.06 1.44 -12.49
C PRO A 379 8.93 2.20 -11.81
N ALA A 380 7.76 2.21 -12.46
CA ALA A 380 6.57 2.94 -12.02
C ALA A 380 5.57 2.01 -11.33
N ASP A 381 5.49 0.75 -11.79
CA ASP A 381 4.52 -0.20 -11.24
C ASP A 381 4.97 -1.65 -11.42
N VAL A 382 4.34 -2.55 -10.65
CA VAL A 382 4.63 -3.98 -10.63
C VAL A 382 3.37 -4.81 -10.45
N CYS A 383 3.16 -5.82 -11.32
CA CYS A 383 2.02 -6.73 -11.28
C CYS A 383 2.44 -8.19 -11.38
N VAL A 384 1.55 -9.10 -10.93
CA VAL A 384 1.74 -10.55 -11.01
C VAL A 384 0.90 -11.14 -12.14
N GLY A 385 1.56 -11.86 -13.06
CA GLY A 385 0.92 -12.54 -14.15
C GLY A 385 0.19 -13.81 -13.73
N LEU A 386 -0.39 -14.48 -14.74
CA LEU A 386 -1.29 -15.62 -14.52
C LEU A 386 -0.59 -16.87 -13.96
N GLN A 387 0.73 -16.98 -14.14
CA GLN A 387 1.54 -18.11 -13.66
C GLN A 387 2.51 -17.68 -12.54
N GLY A 388 2.36 -16.46 -12.00
CA GLY A 388 3.19 -15.93 -10.94
C GLY A 388 4.42 -15.17 -11.43
N GLU A 389 4.65 -15.07 -12.74
CA GLU A 389 5.65 -14.18 -13.31
C GLU A 389 5.35 -12.71 -12.94
N ILE A 390 6.38 -11.88 -12.87
CA ILE A 390 6.27 -10.49 -12.46
C ILE A 390 6.46 -9.60 -13.68
N TYR A 391 5.62 -8.60 -13.82
CA TYR A 391 5.76 -7.54 -14.82
C TYR A 391 6.08 -6.21 -14.13
N ILE A 392 6.99 -5.44 -14.73
CA ILE A 392 7.43 -4.13 -14.25
C ILE A 392 7.14 -3.11 -15.35
N ALA A 393 6.32 -2.11 -15.06
CA ALA A 393 6.14 -0.94 -15.91
C ALA A 393 7.30 0.04 -15.68
N ASP A 394 7.89 0.49 -16.75
CA ASP A 394 9.02 1.42 -16.76
C ASP A 394 8.57 2.72 -17.43
N TRP A 395 8.50 3.80 -16.66
CA TRP A 395 8.21 5.14 -17.13
C TRP A 395 9.22 5.62 -18.19
N THR A 396 10.44 5.12 -18.13
CA THR A 396 11.55 5.39 -19.06
C THR A 396 11.83 6.88 -19.24
N ASP A 397 12.53 7.48 -18.28
CA ASP A 397 12.81 8.92 -18.27
C ASP A 397 14.24 9.20 -17.77
N PRO A 398 14.98 10.17 -18.35
CA PRO A 398 16.35 10.48 -17.94
C PRO A 398 16.44 11.14 -16.57
N GLY A 399 15.34 11.71 -16.07
CA GLY A 399 15.26 12.43 -14.81
C GLY A 399 14.26 11.83 -13.87
N VAL A 400 14.57 11.86 -12.58
CA VAL A 400 13.62 11.71 -11.49
C VAL A 400 13.83 12.92 -10.62
N GLY A 401 12.84 13.63 -10.39
CA GLY A 401 13.05 14.84 -9.60
C GLY A 401 11.76 15.60 -9.44
N GLY A 402 10.78 14.82 -9.23
CA GLY A 402 9.64 15.28 -8.52
C GLY A 402 8.67 16.17 -9.26
N HIS A 403 9.02 16.95 -10.25
CA HIS A 403 8.05 17.98 -10.65
C HIS A 403 7.84 18.13 -12.16
N ALA A 404 8.51 17.34 -13.00
CA ALA A 404 8.29 17.30 -14.45
C ALA A 404 8.93 16.06 -15.07
N THR A 405 8.48 15.67 -16.27
CA THR A 405 9.21 14.73 -17.13
C THR A 405 10.56 15.32 -17.50
N GLY A 406 11.60 14.49 -17.44
CA GLY A 406 12.94 14.87 -17.90
C GLY A 406 13.04 14.90 -19.42
N ASP A 407 12.39 13.96 -20.12
CA ASP A 407 12.21 13.97 -21.57
C ASP A 407 10.94 14.74 -21.95
N LYS A 408 11.10 15.79 -22.74
CA LYS A 408 10.03 16.67 -23.20
C LYS A 408 9.82 16.64 -24.71
N ASP A 409 10.52 15.73 -25.39
CA ASP A 409 10.43 15.58 -26.84
C ASP A 409 9.44 14.44 -27.18
N PRO A 410 8.28 14.73 -27.77
CA PRO A 410 7.32 13.70 -28.18
C PRO A 410 7.89 12.63 -29.12
N ALA A 411 9.02 12.91 -29.78
CA ALA A 411 9.66 11.97 -30.69
C ALA A 411 10.58 10.96 -29.97
N THR A 412 11.02 11.24 -28.75
CA THR A 412 11.96 10.40 -27.98
C THR A 412 11.36 9.82 -26.71
N ILE A 413 10.20 10.38 -26.28
CA ILE A 413 9.49 9.89 -25.09
C ILE A 413 9.04 8.43 -25.28
N SER A 414 9.24 7.61 -24.28
CA SER A 414 8.96 6.18 -24.37
C SER A 414 8.37 5.63 -23.08
N GLY A 415 8.06 4.34 -23.09
CA GLY A 415 7.61 3.59 -21.94
C GLY A 415 7.72 2.09 -22.23
N ARG A 416 8.00 1.28 -21.21
CA ARG A 416 8.27 -0.14 -21.42
C ARG A 416 7.66 -1.01 -20.34
N ILE A 417 7.51 -2.29 -20.67
CA ILE A 417 7.20 -3.34 -19.70
C ILE A 417 8.27 -4.42 -19.82
N TYR A 418 8.80 -4.81 -18.68
CA TYR A 418 9.71 -5.94 -18.55
C TYR A 418 9.03 -7.07 -17.79
N ARG A 419 9.28 -8.31 -18.22
CA ARG A 419 8.85 -9.52 -17.51
C ARG A 419 10.03 -10.10 -16.75
N ILE A 420 9.81 -10.44 -15.47
CA ILE A 420 10.75 -11.14 -14.61
C ILE A 420 10.20 -12.52 -14.31
N ALA A 421 10.94 -13.55 -14.69
CA ALA A 421 10.54 -14.95 -14.59
C ALA A 421 11.79 -15.86 -14.49
N PRO A 422 11.64 -17.15 -14.15
CA PRO A 422 12.74 -18.10 -14.22
C PRO A 422 13.30 -18.23 -15.64
N PRO A 423 14.59 -18.54 -15.80
CA PRO A 423 15.18 -18.76 -17.12
C PRO A 423 14.41 -19.79 -17.95
N GLY A 424 14.16 -19.44 -19.20
CA GLY A 424 13.41 -20.30 -20.12
C GLY A 424 11.88 -20.36 -19.86
N PHE A 425 11.34 -19.44 -19.09
CA PHE A 425 9.90 -19.34 -18.84
C PHE A 425 9.10 -19.27 -20.14
N LYS A 426 8.04 -20.09 -20.20
CA LYS A 426 7.08 -20.09 -21.32
C LYS A 426 5.69 -19.74 -20.78
N PHE A 427 5.10 -18.71 -21.36
CA PHE A 427 3.73 -18.33 -21.01
C PHE A 427 2.75 -19.39 -21.54
N ALA A 428 2.15 -20.12 -20.63
CA ALA A 428 1.13 -21.16 -20.90
C ALA A 428 0.14 -21.19 -19.72
N PRO A 429 -0.63 -20.12 -19.50
CA PRO A 429 -1.48 -20.03 -18.33
C PRO A 429 -2.59 -21.08 -18.35
N PRO A 430 -3.02 -21.56 -17.17
CA PRO A 430 -4.16 -22.46 -17.07
C PRO A 430 -5.40 -21.83 -17.71
N LYS A 431 -6.18 -22.66 -18.43
CA LYS A 431 -7.45 -22.21 -19.00
C LYS A 431 -8.38 -21.76 -17.89
N LEU A 432 -8.96 -20.57 -18.03
CA LEU A 432 -9.98 -20.08 -17.12
C LEU A 432 -11.31 -20.81 -17.40
N ASP A 433 -11.84 -21.52 -16.40
CA ASP A 433 -13.14 -22.18 -16.44
C ASP A 433 -14.03 -21.67 -15.29
N LEU A 434 -14.89 -20.73 -15.57
CA LEU A 434 -15.86 -20.21 -14.60
C LEU A 434 -17.21 -20.93 -14.63
N GLY A 435 -17.36 -21.95 -15.49
CA GLY A 435 -18.58 -22.77 -15.62
C GLY A 435 -18.69 -23.86 -14.57
N THR A 436 -17.56 -24.25 -13.95
CA THR A 436 -17.51 -25.28 -12.91
C THR A 436 -17.02 -24.72 -11.59
N VAL A 437 -17.50 -25.26 -10.46
CA VAL A 437 -17.04 -24.86 -9.12
C VAL A 437 -15.54 -25.09 -8.96
N LYS A 438 -15.01 -26.19 -9.53
CA LYS A 438 -13.56 -26.43 -9.53
C LYS A 438 -12.80 -25.30 -10.21
N GLY A 439 -13.20 -24.89 -11.41
CA GLY A 439 -12.53 -23.81 -12.13
C GLY A 439 -12.69 -22.44 -11.45
N GLN A 440 -13.81 -22.21 -10.75
CA GLN A 440 -13.99 -21.02 -9.91
C GLN A 440 -13.03 -21.02 -8.71
N ILE A 441 -12.80 -22.15 -8.07
CA ILE A 441 -11.78 -22.33 -7.02
C ILE A 441 -10.39 -22.10 -7.61
N ASP A 442 -10.05 -22.72 -8.75
CA ASP A 442 -8.75 -22.52 -9.40
C ASP A 442 -8.50 -21.02 -9.70
N ALA A 443 -9.54 -20.28 -10.11
CA ALA A 443 -9.47 -18.85 -10.32
C ALA A 443 -9.25 -18.07 -8.99
N LEU A 444 -9.97 -18.40 -7.92
CA LEU A 444 -9.79 -17.80 -6.59
C LEU A 444 -8.36 -18.00 -6.05
N LEU A 445 -7.76 -19.13 -6.35
CA LEU A 445 -6.42 -19.49 -5.88
C LEU A 445 -5.29 -18.97 -6.78
N SER A 446 -5.61 -18.34 -7.91
CA SER A 446 -4.64 -17.76 -8.84
C SER A 446 -3.69 -16.75 -8.18
N PRO A 447 -2.43 -16.64 -8.59
CA PRO A 447 -1.55 -15.54 -8.21
C PRO A 447 -2.02 -14.17 -8.73
N ASN A 448 -2.76 -14.14 -9.86
CA ASN A 448 -3.25 -12.92 -10.49
C ASN A 448 -4.54 -12.41 -9.83
N LEU A 449 -4.59 -11.09 -9.57
CA LEU A 449 -5.68 -10.46 -8.83
C LEU A 449 -7.01 -10.47 -9.59
N SER A 450 -7.00 -10.20 -10.89
CA SER A 450 -8.21 -10.15 -11.71
C SER A 450 -8.86 -11.54 -11.86
N ARG A 451 -8.04 -12.60 -11.94
CA ARG A 451 -8.55 -13.97 -11.83
C ARG A 451 -9.17 -14.27 -10.47
N ARG A 452 -8.51 -13.83 -9.38
CA ARG A 452 -9.10 -13.96 -8.03
C ARG A 452 -10.45 -13.29 -7.94
N TYR A 453 -10.57 -12.11 -8.50
CA TYR A 453 -11.83 -11.36 -8.50
C TYR A 453 -12.96 -12.13 -9.18
N VAL A 454 -12.77 -12.63 -10.41
CA VAL A 454 -13.82 -13.36 -11.11
C VAL A 454 -14.17 -14.69 -10.42
N GLY A 455 -13.18 -15.38 -9.85
CA GLY A 455 -13.39 -16.54 -8.99
C GLY A 455 -14.19 -16.22 -7.74
N TYR A 456 -13.81 -15.13 -7.04
CA TYR A 456 -14.50 -14.61 -5.85
C TYR A 456 -15.98 -14.32 -6.16
N GLN A 457 -16.27 -13.58 -7.24
CA GLN A 457 -17.63 -13.20 -7.61
C GLN A 457 -18.51 -14.42 -7.90
N LYS A 458 -17.97 -15.40 -8.61
CA LYS A 458 -18.70 -16.64 -8.94
C LYS A 458 -18.99 -17.48 -7.69
N LEU A 459 -17.99 -17.65 -6.82
CA LEU A 459 -18.14 -18.42 -5.59
C LEU A 459 -19.03 -17.72 -4.55
N ALA A 460 -18.98 -16.38 -4.49
CA ALA A 460 -19.87 -15.59 -3.64
C ALA A 460 -21.35 -15.72 -4.03
N ALA A 461 -21.62 -15.86 -5.33
CA ALA A 461 -22.96 -16.12 -5.88
C ALA A 461 -23.31 -17.62 -5.88
N GLY A 462 -22.36 -18.51 -5.57
CA GLY A 462 -22.54 -19.96 -5.57
C GLY A 462 -23.31 -20.44 -4.34
N GLY A 463 -24.01 -21.57 -4.50
CA GLY A 463 -24.78 -22.20 -3.42
C GLY A 463 -23.96 -23.19 -2.58
N ALA A 464 -24.64 -24.27 -2.14
CA ALA A 464 -24.06 -25.28 -1.26
C ALA A 464 -22.80 -25.98 -1.84
N GLU A 465 -22.73 -26.17 -3.15
CA GLU A 465 -21.56 -26.79 -3.82
C GLU A 465 -20.32 -25.90 -3.68
N ALA A 466 -20.45 -24.58 -3.93
CA ALA A 466 -19.36 -23.63 -3.73
C ALA A 466 -18.93 -23.58 -2.26
N THR A 467 -19.87 -23.55 -1.32
CA THR A 467 -19.58 -23.58 0.11
C THR A 467 -18.80 -24.84 0.50
N LYS A 468 -19.19 -26.00 -0.02
CA LYS A 468 -18.47 -27.28 0.23
C LYS A 468 -17.03 -27.22 -0.30
N ALA A 469 -16.84 -26.73 -1.52
CA ALA A 469 -15.50 -26.62 -2.13
C ALA A 469 -14.62 -25.61 -1.36
N LEU A 470 -15.17 -24.46 -0.93
CA LEU A 470 -14.45 -23.49 -0.09
C LEU A 470 -14.06 -24.08 1.27
N LEU A 471 -14.95 -24.87 1.91
CA LEU A 471 -14.61 -25.58 3.16
C LEU A 471 -13.48 -26.59 2.95
N GLU A 472 -13.47 -27.31 1.85
CA GLU A 472 -12.37 -28.20 1.51
C GLU A 472 -11.04 -27.45 1.39
N VAL A 473 -10.99 -26.33 0.63
CA VAL A 473 -9.80 -25.47 0.53
C VAL A 473 -9.36 -24.97 1.92
N PHE A 474 -10.28 -24.45 2.74
CA PHE A 474 -9.97 -23.94 4.07
C PHE A 474 -9.37 -25.02 4.99
N GLN A 475 -9.87 -26.24 4.93
CA GLN A 475 -9.47 -27.34 5.81
C GLN A 475 -8.22 -28.07 5.36
N THR A 476 -7.99 -28.18 4.02
CA THR A 476 -6.99 -29.11 3.48
C THR A 476 -5.81 -28.44 2.80
N SER A 477 -5.93 -27.16 2.38
CA SER A 477 -4.81 -26.47 1.74
C SER A 477 -3.62 -26.31 2.68
N THR A 478 -2.42 -26.57 2.18
CA THR A 478 -1.16 -26.32 2.88
C THR A 478 -0.65 -24.89 2.72
N VAL A 479 -1.34 -24.07 1.91
CA VAL A 479 -1.02 -22.68 1.62
C VAL A 479 -1.98 -21.78 2.39
N ASP A 480 -1.50 -21.06 3.38
CA ASP A 480 -2.35 -20.23 4.25
C ASP A 480 -3.05 -19.10 3.49
N GLN A 481 -2.43 -18.53 2.44
CA GLN A 481 -3.10 -17.56 1.55
C GLN A 481 -4.37 -18.14 0.90
N HIS A 482 -4.32 -19.38 0.43
CA HIS A 482 -5.48 -20.06 -0.13
C HIS A 482 -6.58 -20.27 0.91
N ARG A 483 -6.19 -20.70 2.11
CA ARG A 483 -7.10 -20.89 3.25
C ARG A 483 -7.78 -19.57 3.63
N ALA A 484 -7.01 -18.47 3.67
CA ALA A 484 -7.55 -17.15 3.99
C ALA A 484 -8.56 -16.68 2.94
N ARG A 485 -8.29 -16.84 1.64
CA ARG A 485 -9.22 -16.50 0.56
C ARG A 485 -10.54 -17.26 0.68
N ALA A 486 -10.49 -18.54 1.01
CA ALA A 486 -11.68 -19.33 1.28
C ALA A 486 -12.41 -18.85 2.54
N LEU A 487 -11.69 -18.53 3.61
CA LEU A 487 -12.26 -18.03 4.87
C LEU A 487 -13.07 -16.74 4.68
N TRP A 488 -12.60 -15.78 3.89
CA TRP A 488 -13.33 -14.53 3.64
C TRP A 488 -14.69 -14.76 2.98
N LEU A 489 -14.77 -15.68 2.03
CA LEU A 489 -16.04 -16.05 1.38
C LEU A 489 -16.95 -16.83 2.34
N LEU A 490 -16.41 -17.82 3.03
CA LEU A 490 -17.15 -18.64 3.99
C LEU A 490 -17.73 -17.80 5.14
N ALA A 491 -16.99 -16.79 5.60
CA ALA A 491 -17.44 -15.89 6.66
C ALA A 491 -18.75 -15.16 6.31
N ARG A 492 -18.95 -14.82 5.03
CA ARG A 492 -20.15 -14.12 4.54
C ARG A 492 -21.34 -15.05 4.25
N GLY A 493 -21.09 -16.35 4.17
CA GLY A 493 -22.10 -17.35 3.85
C GLY A 493 -22.91 -17.81 5.08
N GLU A 494 -23.89 -18.67 4.82
CA GLU A 494 -24.63 -19.37 5.87
C GLU A 494 -23.66 -20.20 6.73
N GLY A 495 -23.72 -20.08 8.05
CA GLY A 495 -22.77 -20.72 8.97
C GLY A 495 -21.43 -20.02 9.12
N GLY A 496 -21.24 -18.85 8.51
CA GLY A 496 -20.03 -18.05 8.58
C GLY A 496 -19.48 -17.83 9.99
N PRO A 497 -20.28 -17.42 10.98
CA PRO A 497 -19.82 -17.27 12.36
C PRO A 497 -19.18 -18.52 12.96
N LYS A 498 -19.66 -19.72 12.59
CA LYS A 498 -19.08 -21.00 13.05
C LYS A 498 -17.70 -21.23 12.46
N VAL A 499 -17.52 -20.98 11.16
CA VAL A 499 -16.22 -21.12 10.47
C VAL A 499 -15.22 -20.10 11.02
N VAL A 500 -15.64 -18.87 11.22
CA VAL A 500 -14.81 -17.82 11.83
C VAL A 500 -14.38 -18.21 13.24
N LYS A 501 -15.27 -18.69 14.09
CA LYS A 501 -14.92 -19.20 15.44
C LYS A 501 -13.90 -20.33 15.39
N GLN A 502 -14.02 -21.26 14.45
CA GLN A 502 -13.01 -22.31 14.23
C GLN A 502 -11.67 -21.70 13.85
N ALA A 503 -11.65 -20.72 12.93
CA ALA A 503 -10.44 -20.07 12.44
C ALA A 503 -9.74 -19.22 13.51
N LEU A 504 -10.47 -18.67 14.51
CA LEU A 504 -9.88 -17.94 15.64
C LEU A 504 -8.95 -18.81 16.51
N SER A 505 -9.09 -20.13 16.45
CA SER A 505 -8.25 -21.10 17.16
C SER A 505 -7.28 -21.83 16.23
N ASP A 506 -7.05 -21.35 15.03
CA ASP A 506 -6.17 -21.99 14.05
C ASP A 506 -4.70 -21.96 14.51
N LYS A 507 -3.93 -22.98 14.11
CA LYS A 507 -2.48 -23.03 14.39
C LYS A 507 -1.70 -21.90 13.71
N SER A 508 -2.16 -21.45 12.53
CA SER A 508 -1.55 -20.35 11.81
C SER A 508 -1.95 -19.01 12.42
N LEU A 509 -0.97 -18.21 12.76
CA LEU A 509 -1.17 -16.84 13.26
C LEU A 509 -1.91 -15.99 12.22
N ASP A 510 -1.54 -16.10 10.96
CA ASP A 510 -2.11 -15.30 9.87
C ASP A 510 -3.59 -15.66 9.64
N ILE A 511 -3.96 -16.93 9.77
CA ILE A 511 -5.37 -17.35 9.72
C ILE A 511 -6.15 -16.80 10.92
N ARG A 512 -5.58 -16.78 12.14
CA ARG A 512 -6.25 -16.17 13.30
C ARG A 512 -6.45 -14.66 13.11
N VAL A 513 -5.46 -13.96 12.50
CA VAL A 513 -5.58 -12.54 12.15
C VAL A 513 -6.69 -12.33 11.12
N ALA A 514 -6.70 -13.11 10.05
CA ALA A 514 -7.77 -13.05 9.04
C ALA A 514 -9.16 -13.33 9.65
N ALA A 515 -9.23 -14.28 10.60
CA ALA A 515 -10.47 -14.61 11.29
C ALA A 515 -11.00 -13.45 12.17
N LEU A 516 -10.12 -12.74 12.89
CA LEU A 516 -10.51 -11.53 13.65
C LEU A 516 -11.04 -10.43 12.73
N ARG A 517 -10.40 -10.21 11.61
CA ARG A 517 -10.83 -9.24 10.60
C ARG A 517 -12.15 -9.66 9.93
N ALA A 518 -12.31 -10.94 9.63
CA ALA A 518 -13.56 -11.50 9.12
C ALA A 518 -14.70 -11.40 10.14
N ALA A 519 -14.44 -11.65 11.43
CA ALA A 519 -15.41 -11.48 12.51
C ALA A 519 -15.95 -10.03 12.56
N ARG A 520 -15.05 -9.04 12.45
CA ARG A 520 -15.44 -7.63 12.36
C ARG A 520 -16.27 -7.33 11.11
N LEU A 521 -15.86 -7.88 9.95
CA LEU A 521 -16.56 -7.68 8.68
C LEU A 521 -18.01 -8.15 8.74
N ILE A 522 -18.26 -9.31 9.36
CA ILE A 522 -19.62 -9.89 9.53
C ILE A 522 -20.30 -9.45 10.83
N LYS A 523 -19.72 -8.46 11.54
CA LYS A 523 -20.29 -7.83 12.73
C LYS A 523 -20.59 -8.80 13.89
N MET A 524 -19.69 -9.77 14.13
CA MET A 524 -19.73 -10.59 15.35
C MET A 524 -19.46 -9.72 16.59
N ASP A 525 -19.87 -10.20 17.77
CA ASP A 525 -19.57 -9.51 19.03
C ASP A 525 -18.06 -9.54 19.32
N MET A 526 -17.38 -8.44 18.98
CA MET A 526 -15.93 -8.34 19.13
C MET A 526 -15.49 -8.22 20.59
N VAL A 527 -16.36 -7.77 21.49
CA VAL A 527 -16.05 -7.69 22.92
C VAL A 527 -15.98 -9.10 23.52
N GLU A 528 -16.95 -9.96 23.20
CA GLU A 528 -16.92 -11.36 23.65
C GLU A 528 -15.74 -12.12 23.05
N ILE A 529 -15.47 -11.96 21.74
CA ILE A 529 -14.29 -12.56 21.10
C ILE A 529 -12.99 -12.07 21.76
N ALA A 530 -12.92 -10.79 22.10
CA ALA A 530 -11.73 -10.25 22.77
C ALA A 530 -11.54 -10.87 24.16
N LYS A 531 -12.61 -11.04 24.96
CA LYS A 531 -12.51 -11.71 26.26
C LYS A 531 -12.00 -13.14 26.14
N GLU A 532 -12.48 -13.90 25.14
CA GLU A 532 -12.02 -15.26 24.86
C GLU A 532 -10.53 -15.31 24.50
N LEU A 533 -10.04 -14.29 23.77
CA LEU A 533 -8.68 -14.24 23.21
C LEU A 533 -7.68 -13.40 24.03
N LEU A 534 -8.08 -12.82 25.17
CA LEU A 534 -7.12 -12.12 26.05
C LEU A 534 -5.95 -13.01 26.51
N GLY A 535 -6.15 -14.34 26.56
CA GLY A 535 -5.12 -15.32 26.89
C GLY A 535 -4.23 -15.75 25.73
N ASP A 536 -4.50 -15.31 24.49
CA ASP A 536 -3.65 -15.68 23.34
C ASP A 536 -2.21 -15.15 23.56
N PRO A 537 -1.18 -16.01 23.38
CA PRO A 537 0.20 -15.64 23.63
C PRO A 537 0.77 -14.68 22.58
N SER A 538 0.12 -14.51 21.43
CA SER A 538 0.62 -13.68 20.33
C SER A 538 0.37 -12.20 20.57
N PRO A 539 1.40 -11.35 20.61
CA PRO A 539 1.22 -9.89 20.65
C PRO A 539 0.50 -9.33 19.41
N VAL A 540 0.59 -10.04 18.26
CA VAL A 540 -0.13 -9.68 17.04
C VAL A 540 -1.65 -9.82 17.26
N ILE A 541 -2.10 -10.89 17.89
CA ILE A 541 -3.52 -11.04 18.24
C ILE A 541 -3.96 -9.94 19.20
N ALA A 542 -3.16 -9.63 20.23
CA ALA A 542 -3.46 -8.54 21.14
C ALA A 542 -3.56 -7.18 20.41
N ARG A 543 -2.71 -6.91 19.40
CA ARG A 543 -2.83 -5.74 18.52
C ARG A 543 -4.17 -5.73 17.76
N GLU A 544 -4.54 -6.84 17.12
CA GLU A 544 -5.80 -6.93 16.37
C GLU A 544 -7.03 -6.73 17.29
N LEU A 545 -6.96 -7.20 18.55
CA LEU A 545 -7.99 -6.93 19.55
C LEU A 545 -8.07 -5.43 19.89
N CYS A 546 -6.93 -4.76 20.07
CA CYS A 546 -6.90 -3.30 20.25
C CYS A 546 -7.60 -2.59 19.07
N LEU A 547 -7.24 -2.95 17.84
CA LEU A 547 -7.83 -2.34 16.64
C LEU A 547 -9.35 -2.63 16.54
N ALA A 548 -9.79 -3.81 16.95
CA ALA A 548 -11.21 -4.14 17.02
C ALA A 548 -11.95 -3.29 18.08
N MET A 549 -11.37 -3.12 19.27
CA MET A 549 -11.97 -2.31 20.33
C MET A 549 -12.10 -0.83 19.96
N ALA A 550 -11.31 -0.33 19.00
CA ALA A 550 -11.44 1.04 18.53
C ALA A 550 -12.83 1.38 17.96
N TYR A 551 -13.59 0.38 17.55
CA TYR A 551 -14.94 0.52 16.99
C TYR A 551 -16.06 0.26 18.01
N GLU A 552 -15.72 -0.19 19.24
CA GLU A 552 -16.69 -0.51 20.28
C GLU A 552 -16.91 0.66 21.25
N SER A 553 -18.11 0.80 21.80
CA SER A 553 -18.41 1.81 22.81
C SER A 553 -17.68 1.52 24.13
N THR A 554 -17.24 2.57 24.83
CA THR A 554 -16.49 2.44 26.10
C THR A 554 -17.21 1.58 27.13
N GLY A 555 -18.50 1.81 27.33
CA GLY A 555 -19.28 1.07 28.33
C GLY A 555 -19.33 -0.46 28.11
N LYS A 556 -19.06 -0.92 26.85
CA LYS A 556 -19.00 -2.36 26.55
C LYS A 556 -17.60 -2.94 26.70
N CYS A 557 -16.55 -2.17 26.38
CA CYS A 557 -15.20 -2.72 26.21
C CYS A 557 -14.17 -2.21 27.23
N LEU A 558 -14.55 -1.42 28.24
CA LEU A 558 -13.61 -0.81 29.19
C LEU A 558 -12.76 -1.88 29.92
N ASP A 559 -13.38 -2.94 30.39
CA ASP A 559 -12.65 -4.03 31.07
C ASP A 559 -11.65 -4.73 30.14
N VAL A 560 -12.01 -4.91 28.86
CA VAL A 560 -11.12 -5.46 27.85
C VAL A 560 -9.97 -4.50 27.60
N LEU A 561 -10.21 -3.19 27.52
CA LEU A 561 -9.17 -2.18 27.35
C LEU A 561 -8.19 -2.15 28.52
N VAL A 562 -8.68 -2.27 29.75
CA VAL A 562 -7.83 -2.39 30.95
C VAL A 562 -6.92 -3.63 30.83
N ALA A 563 -7.48 -4.78 30.47
CA ALA A 563 -6.71 -6.01 30.30
C ALA A 563 -5.70 -5.94 29.13
N LEU A 564 -6.03 -5.24 28.04
CA LEU A 564 -5.10 -4.98 26.94
C LEU A 564 -4.01 -3.99 27.36
N GLY A 565 -4.29 -3.00 28.20
CA GLY A 565 -3.29 -2.12 28.80
C GLY A 565 -2.24 -2.87 29.61
N ASP A 566 -2.60 -3.97 30.29
CA ASP A 566 -1.66 -4.82 31.03
C ASP A 566 -0.64 -5.55 30.11
N LYS A 567 -0.88 -5.61 28.81
CA LYS A 567 0.01 -6.21 27.82
C LYS A 567 1.00 -5.21 27.21
N VAL A 568 0.88 -3.91 27.53
CA VAL A 568 1.84 -2.89 27.08
C VAL A 568 3.22 -3.22 27.65
N GLN A 569 4.25 -3.07 26.83
CA GLN A 569 5.64 -3.29 27.22
C GLN A 569 6.34 -1.94 27.47
N PRO A 570 7.36 -1.92 28.32
CA PRO A 570 8.27 -0.78 28.44
C PRO A 570 8.83 -0.37 27.07
N GLN A 571 8.96 0.92 26.83
CA GLN A 571 9.57 1.40 25.59
C GLN A 571 11.10 1.25 25.66
N ASN A 572 11.71 0.93 24.52
CA ASN A 572 13.16 0.86 24.42
C ASN A 572 13.77 2.26 24.47
N SER A 573 15.04 2.35 24.92
CA SER A 573 15.79 3.60 24.83
C SER A 573 15.92 4.06 23.38
N TYR A 574 15.82 5.37 23.18
CA TYR A 574 16.01 5.99 21.87
C TYR A 574 17.46 6.44 21.64
N ASP A 575 18.42 5.98 22.43
CA ASP A 575 19.82 6.28 22.24
C ASP A 575 20.29 5.80 20.87
N GLY A 576 20.98 6.69 20.16
CA GLY A 576 21.42 6.45 18.79
C GLY A 576 22.50 5.36 18.71
N VAL A 577 22.47 4.58 17.65
CA VAL A 577 23.58 3.70 17.29
C VAL A 577 24.62 4.53 16.54
N ALA A 578 25.83 4.60 17.07
CA ALA A 578 26.95 5.29 16.43
C ALA A 578 27.51 4.44 15.28
N SER A 579 26.75 4.29 14.21
CA SER A 579 27.17 3.65 12.96
C SER A 579 27.03 4.61 11.80
N LYS A 580 27.95 4.52 10.81
CA LYS A 580 27.83 5.23 9.53
C LYS A 580 27.16 4.36 8.46
N ASP A 581 27.01 3.07 8.72
CA ASP A 581 26.33 2.14 7.82
C ASP A 581 24.81 2.27 7.98
N TRP A 582 24.14 2.52 6.85
CA TRP A 582 22.68 2.73 6.82
C TRP A 582 21.90 1.50 7.29
N ASN A 583 22.31 0.29 6.86
CA ASN A 583 21.58 -0.92 7.23
C ASN A 583 21.65 -1.16 8.73
N THR A 584 22.82 -0.99 9.35
CA THR A 584 23.02 -1.09 10.81
C THR A 584 22.15 -0.05 11.56
N GLN A 585 22.06 1.18 11.05
CA GLN A 585 21.20 2.21 11.65
C GLN A 585 19.73 1.83 11.55
N GLU A 586 19.30 1.33 10.40
CA GLU A 586 17.92 0.94 10.15
C GLU A 586 17.49 -0.27 10.99
N GLU A 587 18.33 -1.30 11.10
CA GLU A 587 18.10 -2.43 11.99
C GLU A 587 17.94 -1.99 13.45
N ALA A 588 18.84 -1.13 13.94
CA ALA A 588 18.75 -0.59 15.28
C ALA A 588 17.50 0.29 15.49
N ARG A 589 17.10 1.02 14.47
CA ARG A 589 15.84 1.79 14.48
C ARG A 589 14.64 0.85 14.62
N GLN A 590 14.56 -0.18 13.80
CA GLN A 590 13.47 -1.15 13.86
C GLN A 590 13.38 -1.80 15.24
N GLU A 591 14.51 -2.20 15.83
CA GLU A 591 14.56 -2.78 17.18
C GLU A 591 14.00 -1.83 18.25
N ARG A 592 14.35 -0.54 18.17
CA ARG A 592 13.85 0.47 19.13
C ARG A 592 12.33 0.59 19.10
N TYR A 593 11.72 0.48 17.93
CA TYR A 593 10.27 0.66 17.76
C TYR A 593 9.44 -0.61 17.93
N VAL A 594 10.05 -1.77 18.21
CA VAL A 594 9.31 -3.03 18.45
C VAL A 594 8.21 -2.88 19.52
N PRO A 595 8.45 -2.33 20.71
CA PRO A 595 7.39 -2.16 21.72
C PRO A 595 6.36 -1.10 21.34
N LYS A 596 6.74 -0.11 20.53
CA LYS A 596 5.85 1.00 20.14
C LYS A 596 4.68 0.53 19.26
N TRP A 597 4.84 -0.51 18.45
CA TRP A 597 3.76 -1.05 17.64
C TRP A 597 2.51 -1.39 18.46
N TYR A 598 2.70 -2.07 19.59
CA TYR A 598 1.59 -2.41 20.47
C TYR A 598 1.02 -1.18 21.19
N LEU A 599 1.90 -0.32 21.68
CA LEU A 599 1.50 0.90 22.39
C LEU A 599 0.64 1.81 21.49
N GLU A 600 0.98 1.93 20.20
CA GLU A 600 0.17 2.72 19.28
C GLU A 600 -1.18 2.06 18.96
N ALA A 601 -1.23 0.74 18.78
CA ALA A 601 -2.49 0.02 18.62
C ALA A 601 -3.40 0.19 19.85
N PHE A 602 -2.84 0.08 21.06
CA PHE A 602 -3.55 0.34 22.30
C PHE A 602 -4.04 1.80 22.37
N GLY A 603 -3.19 2.75 22.00
CA GLY A 603 -3.59 4.15 21.95
C GLY A 603 -4.68 4.46 20.92
N ILE A 604 -4.69 3.77 19.75
CA ILE A 604 -5.78 3.85 18.78
C ILE A 604 -7.10 3.33 19.41
N ALA A 605 -7.04 2.22 20.14
CA ALA A 605 -8.20 1.69 20.87
C ALA A 605 -8.73 2.68 21.90
N CYS A 606 -7.87 3.45 22.55
CA CYS A 606 -8.24 4.39 23.60
C CYS A 606 -8.71 5.77 23.08
N THR A 607 -8.70 5.97 21.76
CA THR A 607 -9.06 7.26 21.15
C THR A 607 -10.42 7.76 21.63
N ASN A 608 -10.51 9.01 22.12
CA ASN A 608 -11.64 9.74 22.71
C ASN A 608 -12.06 9.30 24.12
N ARG A 609 -11.39 8.38 24.70
CA ARG A 609 -11.64 7.83 26.04
C ARG A 609 -10.32 7.64 26.80
N GLU A 610 -9.29 8.35 26.37
CA GLU A 610 -7.94 8.23 26.90
C GLU A 610 -7.91 8.42 28.41
N LYS A 611 -8.56 9.47 28.91
CA LYS A 611 -8.65 9.76 30.33
C LYS A 611 -9.36 8.67 31.11
N GLU A 612 -10.53 8.24 30.61
CA GLU A 612 -11.35 7.20 31.24
C GLU A 612 -10.60 5.86 31.31
N VAL A 613 -9.94 5.47 30.21
CA VAL A 613 -9.15 4.23 30.18
C VAL A 613 -7.93 4.33 31.09
N LEU A 614 -7.22 5.49 31.12
CA LEU A 614 -6.07 5.68 31.99
C LEU A 614 -6.45 5.59 33.48
N GLU A 615 -7.54 6.23 33.88
CA GLU A 615 -8.07 6.17 35.26
C GLU A 615 -8.48 4.73 35.62
N ALA A 616 -9.22 4.04 34.75
CA ALA A 616 -9.64 2.66 34.96
C ALA A 616 -8.44 1.70 35.05
N TRP A 617 -7.45 1.85 34.17
CA TRP A 617 -6.24 1.01 34.19
C TRP A 617 -5.39 1.29 35.42
N THR A 618 -5.20 2.54 35.82
CA THR A 618 -4.46 2.90 37.05
C THR A 618 -5.07 2.25 38.29
N LYS A 619 -6.40 2.20 38.36
CA LYS A 619 -7.15 1.61 39.46
C LYS A 619 -7.15 0.08 39.42
N ASN A 620 -7.44 -0.51 38.28
CA ASN A 620 -7.78 -1.92 38.13
C ASN A 620 -6.75 -2.75 37.35
N GLY A 621 -5.79 -2.14 36.67
CA GLY A 621 -4.74 -2.82 35.91
C GLY A 621 -3.87 -3.71 36.81
N LYS A 622 -3.47 -4.85 36.29
CA LYS A 622 -2.63 -5.84 36.99
C LYS A 622 -1.14 -5.57 36.83
N ASN A 623 -0.73 -5.01 35.69
CA ASN A 623 0.66 -4.66 35.44
C ASN A 623 1.04 -3.41 36.24
N LYS A 624 1.93 -3.55 37.18
CA LYS A 624 2.39 -2.47 38.09
C LYS A 624 3.81 -1.99 37.77
N ASP A 625 4.38 -2.37 36.62
CA ASP A 625 5.68 -1.87 36.19
C ASP A 625 5.61 -0.35 35.96
N PRO A 626 6.43 0.45 36.66
CA PRO A 626 6.44 1.91 36.50
C PRO A 626 6.74 2.35 35.06
N LYS A 627 7.57 1.60 34.32
CA LYS A 627 7.91 1.92 32.92
C LYS A 627 6.73 1.68 31.98
N VAL A 628 5.87 0.71 32.28
CA VAL A 628 4.62 0.49 31.55
C VAL A 628 3.64 1.62 31.85
N ALA A 629 3.52 2.04 33.11
CA ALA A 629 2.68 3.16 33.50
C ALA A 629 3.14 4.47 32.82
N GLU A 630 4.46 4.69 32.75
CA GLU A 630 5.05 5.83 32.02
C GLU A 630 4.69 5.77 30.53
N ALA A 631 4.87 4.63 29.87
CA ALA A 631 4.56 4.44 28.45
C ALA A 631 3.08 4.71 28.13
N ILE A 632 2.16 4.14 28.92
CA ILE A 632 0.72 4.34 28.76
C ILE A 632 0.35 5.81 28.97
N THR A 633 0.88 6.43 30.04
CA THR A 633 0.63 7.83 30.36
C THR A 633 1.14 8.75 29.26
N TRP A 634 2.37 8.52 28.79
CA TRP A 634 2.95 9.25 27.66
C TRP A 634 2.07 9.14 26.41
N ARG A 635 1.61 7.94 26.08
CA ARG A 635 0.80 7.72 24.87
C ARG A 635 -0.59 8.34 24.99
N LEU A 636 -1.25 8.22 26.13
CA LEU A 636 -2.63 8.65 26.30
C LEU A 636 -2.75 10.16 26.64
N ASN A 637 -1.80 10.72 27.36
CA ASN A 637 -1.77 12.17 27.63
C ASN A 637 -1.14 12.98 26.49
N ARG A 638 -0.47 12.32 25.52
CA ARG A 638 0.16 12.98 24.37
C ARG A 638 1.10 14.13 24.74
N VAL A 639 1.96 13.90 25.73
CA VAL A 639 2.98 14.87 26.12
C VAL A 639 4.05 14.93 25.03
N ILE A 640 4.15 16.07 24.35
CA ILE A 640 5.18 16.35 23.36
C ILE A 640 6.15 17.34 23.99
N PRO A 641 7.46 17.04 24.01
CA PRO A 641 8.45 18.00 24.45
C PRO A 641 8.44 19.27 23.58
N GLU A 642 8.68 20.42 24.17
CA GLU A 642 8.95 21.62 23.39
C GLU A 642 10.19 21.39 22.51
N PRO A 643 10.20 21.86 21.25
CA PRO A 643 11.34 21.71 20.38
C PRO A 643 12.57 22.38 21.02
N ALA A 644 13.72 21.70 20.92
CA ALA A 644 14.97 22.30 21.38
C ALA A 644 15.21 23.63 20.68
N PRO A 645 15.71 24.66 21.39
CA PRO A 645 16.00 25.93 20.76
C PRO A 645 17.00 25.74 19.61
N PRO A 646 16.83 26.44 18.48
CA PRO A 646 17.72 26.30 17.35
C PRO A 646 19.16 26.56 17.77
N PRO A 647 20.15 25.82 17.24
CA PRO A 647 21.54 26.04 17.55
C PRO A 647 21.91 27.49 17.24
N PRO A 648 22.77 28.12 18.04
CA PRO A 648 23.18 29.49 17.81
C PRO A 648 23.74 29.61 16.39
N LYS A 649 23.26 30.61 15.66
CA LYS A 649 23.78 30.92 14.32
C LYS A 649 25.29 31.07 14.46
N LYS A 650 26.05 30.23 13.78
CA LYS A 650 27.50 30.46 13.64
C LYS A 650 27.65 31.78 12.95
N GLY A 651 28.17 32.77 13.69
CA GLY A 651 28.54 34.08 13.21
C GLY A 651 29.66 34.02 12.20
#